data_2a11613d99a04a3b5e0bca7d906da133
#
_entry.id   2a11613d99a04a3b5e0bca7d906da133
#
_cell.length_a   1.000
_cell.length_b   1.000
_cell.length_c   1.000
_cell.angle_alpha   90.00
_cell.angle_beta   90.00
_cell.angle_gamma   90.00
#
_symmetry.space_group_name_H-M   'P 1'
#
loop_
_entity.id
_entity.type
_entity.pdbx_description
1 polymer ?
#
loop_
_entity_poly.entity_id
_entity_poly.type
_entity_poly.pdbx_seq_one_letter_code
_entity_poly.pdbx_strand_id
1 'polypeptide(L)'
;MKDGFLKAAAAAPKIRVADPAWNAQEICKVLNACYVQRAKLIVLPELCLTGYTCQDLFLQERLLEESLEGLQTVLEHTKGHDALTFLGLPFEKDGKLYNVAAAVQNGRILGLIPKQNIPNYGEFYEMRHFAAGSRKVSEVDVLGQTVPFGGNLLFSCTNLKGLVVGCELCEDVWVMDPPSTALAKAGATVIVNLSASNETVGKDTYRKSLIAATSARLLCGYVYASAGDGESTQDLVFSGHHMIAENGSVLAEAARFENETIFSELDIHKICHERRRMSTFVPENTETCVRIGFTLEKEETKLTRTFAQMPFVPSDETLKKERCEQILSIQAQGLKKRYEHTGAKTAVIGVSGGLDSTLALLVTARAFDLLGKDRNDILAVTMPCFGTTNRTYENACRLAQTLGAKLIEVNIREAVQVHFRDIGQDMDKHDVTYENGQARERTQVLMDLANQSNGLVIGTGDMSELALGWATYNGDHMSMYGVNVGVPKTLVRHLVAYCANTCSESEKVLQEVLLDVLDTPVSPELLPPEDGKISQKTEDLVGPYELHDFFLYQLLRCGFGPAKIYRLACRAFEGVYSKETIGKWLKTFCRRFFAQQFKRSCLPDGPKVGSVAVSPRGDLRMPSDASRMAWQKELDQLPG
;
A
#
# COMPACT_ATOMS: atom_id res chain seq x y z
N MET A 1 14.07 -8.26 -12.09
CA MET A 1 12.75 -8.87 -11.80
C MET A 1 12.75 -9.73 -10.53
N LYS A 2 13.79 -9.61 -9.74
CA LYS A 2 13.82 -10.19 -8.41
C LYS A 2 12.64 -9.63 -7.60
N ASP A 3 12.02 -10.46 -6.80
CA ASP A 3 10.88 -10.11 -5.93
C ASP A 3 9.61 -9.65 -6.68
N GLY A 4 9.51 -9.94 -8.00
CA GLY A 4 8.31 -9.64 -8.80
C GLY A 4 8.20 -8.22 -9.33
N PHE A 5 9.23 -7.39 -9.21
CA PHE A 5 9.21 -6.04 -9.76
C PHE A 5 9.53 -6.02 -11.26
N LEU A 6 8.64 -5.42 -12.04
CA LEU A 6 8.76 -5.19 -13.47
C LEU A 6 8.91 -3.68 -13.72
N LYS A 7 10.04 -3.25 -14.28
CA LYS A 7 10.19 -1.85 -14.68
C LYS A 7 9.42 -1.59 -15.99
N ALA A 8 8.44 -0.70 -15.92
CA ALA A 8 7.64 -0.22 -17.03
C ALA A 8 8.03 1.21 -17.42
N ALA A 9 7.87 1.52 -18.69
CA ALA A 9 8.01 2.85 -19.26
C ALA A 9 6.75 3.22 -20.06
N ALA A 10 6.30 4.46 -19.94
CA ALA A 10 5.35 5.08 -20.84
C ALA A 10 6.00 6.33 -21.44
N ALA A 11 5.99 6.45 -22.75
CA ALA A 11 6.75 7.48 -23.46
C ALA A 11 6.04 7.88 -24.74
N ALA A 12 6.20 9.16 -25.16
CA ALA A 12 5.83 9.62 -26.49
C ALA A 12 7.09 10.07 -27.24
N PRO A 13 7.34 9.52 -28.44
CA PRO A 13 8.29 10.13 -29.33
C PRO A 13 7.77 11.50 -29.80
N LYS A 14 8.65 12.45 -30.07
CA LYS A 14 8.27 13.56 -30.91
C LYS A 14 7.95 13.01 -32.30
N ILE A 15 6.87 13.48 -32.92
CA ILE A 15 6.45 12.96 -34.21
C ILE A 15 6.38 14.06 -35.28
N ARG A 16 6.31 13.64 -36.54
CA ARG A 16 5.87 14.42 -37.67
C ARG A 16 4.70 13.72 -38.32
N VAL A 17 3.60 14.44 -38.49
CA VAL A 17 2.39 13.88 -39.10
C VAL A 17 2.69 13.41 -40.51
N ALA A 18 2.34 12.17 -40.83
CA ALA A 18 2.52 11.48 -42.11
C ALA A 18 4.02 11.34 -42.55
N ASP A 19 4.93 11.22 -41.59
CA ASP A 19 6.36 10.95 -41.85
C ASP A 19 6.83 9.71 -41.05
N PRO A 20 6.39 8.48 -41.44
CA PRO A 20 6.71 7.27 -40.69
C PRO A 20 8.20 6.97 -40.58
N ALA A 21 8.99 7.31 -41.60
CA ALA A 21 10.43 7.06 -41.61
C ALA A 21 11.12 7.90 -40.52
N TRP A 22 10.76 9.19 -40.39
CA TRP A 22 11.29 10.04 -39.34
C TRP A 22 10.77 9.61 -37.96
N ASN A 23 9.48 9.28 -37.86
CA ASN A 23 8.86 8.84 -36.60
C ASN A 23 9.50 7.55 -36.07
N ALA A 24 9.83 6.59 -36.96
CA ALA A 24 10.52 5.37 -36.58
C ALA A 24 11.90 5.64 -35.95
N GLN A 25 12.64 6.65 -36.48
CA GLN A 25 13.93 7.05 -35.90
C GLN A 25 13.77 7.68 -34.50
N GLU A 26 12.75 8.50 -34.29
CA GLU A 26 12.46 9.08 -32.96
C GLU A 26 12.00 8.00 -31.98
N ILE A 27 11.18 7.04 -32.42
CA ILE A 27 10.82 5.86 -31.62
C ILE A 27 12.09 5.10 -31.19
N CYS A 28 13.03 4.85 -32.09
CA CYS A 28 14.29 4.16 -31.77
C CYS A 28 15.10 4.94 -30.71
N LYS A 29 15.11 6.27 -30.75
CA LYS A 29 15.78 7.09 -29.70
C LYS A 29 15.11 6.91 -28.34
N VAL A 30 13.78 6.94 -28.30
CA VAL A 30 13.00 6.71 -27.06
C VAL A 30 13.24 5.29 -26.52
N LEU A 31 13.26 4.28 -27.39
CA LEU A 31 13.57 2.91 -27.00
C LEU A 31 14.97 2.78 -26.38
N ASN A 32 15.99 3.45 -26.98
CA ASN A 32 17.34 3.48 -26.40
C ASN A 32 17.35 4.07 -24.98
N ALA A 33 16.63 5.17 -24.74
CA ALA A 33 16.51 5.74 -23.40
C ALA A 33 15.85 4.76 -22.43
N CYS A 34 14.82 4.04 -22.88
CA CYS A 34 14.15 3.02 -22.08
C CYS A 34 15.08 1.83 -21.78
N TYR A 35 15.89 1.38 -22.74
CA TYR A 35 16.86 0.28 -22.55
C TYR A 35 17.97 0.65 -21.56
N VAL A 36 18.49 1.88 -21.64
CA VAL A 36 19.45 2.40 -20.64
C VAL A 36 18.87 2.34 -19.21
N GLN A 37 17.58 2.63 -19.06
CA GLN A 37 16.87 2.52 -17.78
C GLN A 37 16.45 1.08 -17.45
N ARG A 38 16.75 0.10 -18.31
CA ARG A 38 16.38 -1.31 -18.16
C ARG A 38 14.88 -1.52 -18.04
N ALA A 39 14.07 -0.75 -18.77
CA ALA A 39 12.65 -1.00 -18.87
C ALA A 39 12.39 -2.34 -19.58
N LYS A 40 11.48 -3.15 -19.05
CA LYS A 40 11.12 -4.47 -19.57
C LYS A 40 9.72 -4.50 -20.20
N LEU A 41 8.94 -3.44 -19.98
CA LEU A 41 7.65 -3.17 -20.62
C LEU A 41 7.67 -1.72 -21.07
N ILE A 42 7.52 -1.48 -22.36
CA ILE A 42 7.55 -0.13 -22.95
C ILE A 42 6.26 0.09 -23.73
N VAL A 43 5.58 1.20 -23.45
CA VAL A 43 4.31 1.56 -24.08
C VAL A 43 4.47 2.92 -24.75
N LEU A 44 4.21 2.95 -26.06
CA LEU A 44 4.21 4.14 -26.89
C LEU A 44 2.76 4.52 -27.28
N PRO A 45 2.49 5.72 -27.79
CA PRO A 45 1.16 6.18 -28.11
C PRO A 45 0.48 5.44 -29.28
N GLU A 46 -0.81 5.62 -29.37
CA GLU A 46 -1.67 5.26 -30.49
C GLU A 46 -1.19 5.94 -31.78
N LEU A 47 -1.10 5.18 -32.88
CA LEU A 47 -0.71 5.65 -34.22
C LEU A 47 0.63 6.45 -34.27
N CYS A 48 1.54 6.22 -33.32
CA CYS A 48 2.78 6.98 -33.19
C CYS A 48 3.75 6.81 -34.37
N LEU A 49 3.58 5.79 -35.21
CA LEU A 49 4.37 5.64 -36.45
C LEU A 49 3.96 6.65 -37.53
N THR A 50 2.69 7.00 -37.63
CA THR A 50 2.20 7.94 -38.63
C THR A 50 1.87 9.32 -38.08
N GLY A 51 1.58 9.40 -36.78
CA GLY A 51 0.79 10.44 -36.14
C GLY A 51 -0.71 10.08 -36.17
N TYR A 52 -1.41 10.45 -35.12
CA TYR A 52 -2.85 10.27 -34.99
C TYR A 52 -3.63 11.19 -35.93
N THR A 53 -3.12 12.39 -36.19
CA THR A 53 -3.81 13.46 -36.90
C THR A 53 -3.59 13.46 -38.43
N CYS A 54 -3.30 12.30 -39.03
CA CYS A 54 -3.12 12.16 -40.50
C CYS A 54 -4.40 12.33 -41.29
N GLN A 55 -5.60 12.21 -40.69
CA GLN A 55 -6.90 12.38 -41.32
C GLN A 55 -7.05 11.52 -42.62
N ASP A 56 -7.53 12.09 -43.72
CA ASP A 56 -7.75 11.37 -44.99
C ASP A 56 -6.45 10.83 -45.62
N LEU A 57 -5.28 11.23 -45.13
CA LEU A 57 -4.02 10.63 -45.56
C LEU A 57 -3.92 9.14 -45.17
N PHE A 58 -4.65 8.69 -44.16
CA PHE A 58 -4.77 7.26 -43.84
C PHE A 58 -5.34 6.41 -45.00
N LEU A 59 -6.03 7.02 -45.94
CA LEU A 59 -6.57 6.35 -47.12
C LEU A 59 -5.55 6.27 -48.29
N GLN A 60 -4.35 6.79 -48.08
CA GLN A 60 -3.29 6.77 -49.09
C GLN A 60 -2.38 5.53 -48.91
N GLU A 61 -2.34 4.69 -49.93
CA GLU A 61 -1.54 3.45 -49.91
C GLU A 61 -0.08 3.72 -49.52
N ARG A 62 0.51 4.80 -50.05
CA ARG A 62 1.89 5.18 -49.73
C ARG A 62 2.14 5.39 -48.23
N LEU A 63 1.20 5.97 -47.50
CA LEU A 63 1.34 6.17 -46.05
C LEU A 63 1.31 4.82 -45.32
N LEU A 64 0.50 3.88 -45.79
CA LEU A 64 0.41 2.54 -45.18
C LEU A 64 1.67 1.73 -45.42
N GLU A 65 2.21 1.76 -46.68
CA GLU A 65 3.48 1.15 -46.99
C GLU A 65 4.64 1.71 -46.13
N GLU A 66 4.79 3.03 -46.09
CA GLU A 66 5.82 3.70 -45.26
C GLU A 66 5.66 3.40 -43.76
N SER A 67 4.42 3.23 -43.28
CA SER A 67 4.17 2.81 -41.90
C SER A 67 4.72 1.41 -41.60
N LEU A 68 4.57 0.47 -42.54
CA LEU A 68 5.16 -0.87 -42.42
C LEU A 68 6.68 -0.85 -42.50
N GLU A 69 7.26 -0.04 -43.41
CA GLU A 69 8.72 0.18 -43.49
C GLU A 69 9.26 0.77 -42.15
N GLY A 70 8.53 1.72 -41.58
CA GLY A 70 8.81 2.28 -40.24
C GLY A 70 8.75 1.22 -39.14
N LEU A 71 7.74 0.34 -39.16
CA LEU A 71 7.66 -0.79 -38.22
C LEU A 71 8.86 -1.73 -38.39
N GLN A 72 9.28 -2.04 -39.65
CA GLN A 72 10.46 -2.85 -39.90
C GLN A 72 11.72 -2.23 -39.29
N THR A 73 11.88 -0.91 -39.40
CA THR A 73 13.00 -0.18 -38.77
C THR A 73 13.00 -0.35 -37.25
N VAL A 74 11.83 -0.21 -36.61
CA VAL A 74 11.71 -0.41 -35.16
C VAL A 74 11.98 -1.86 -34.77
N LEU A 75 11.48 -2.84 -35.52
CA LEU A 75 11.75 -4.28 -35.30
C LEU A 75 13.26 -4.57 -35.30
N GLU A 76 13.97 -4.09 -36.33
CA GLU A 76 15.45 -4.27 -36.41
C GLU A 76 16.14 -3.68 -35.17
N HIS A 77 15.66 -2.52 -34.69
CA HIS A 77 16.20 -1.86 -33.52
C HIS A 77 15.92 -2.61 -32.20
N THR A 78 14.83 -3.40 -32.12
CA THR A 78 14.52 -4.21 -30.93
C THR A 78 15.35 -5.50 -30.83
N LYS A 79 16.13 -5.89 -31.88
CA LYS A 79 16.96 -7.09 -31.84
C LYS A 79 18.00 -7.01 -30.71
N GLY A 80 18.13 -8.10 -29.98
CA GLY A 80 19.02 -8.19 -28.83
C GLY A 80 18.46 -7.57 -27.53
N HIS A 81 17.25 -6.99 -27.58
CA HIS A 81 16.57 -6.45 -26.40
C HIS A 81 15.35 -7.31 -26.02
N ASP A 82 15.22 -7.61 -24.75
CA ASP A 82 14.17 -8.48 -24.20
C ASP A 82 12.89 -7.72 -23.80
N ALA A 83 12.88 -6.39 -23.85
CA ALA A 83 11.72 -5.59 -23.48
C ALA A 83 10.52 -5.90 -24.40
N LEU A 84 9.35 -6.16 -23.80
CA LEU A 84 8.08 -6.20 -24.51
C LEU A 84 7.64 -4.76 -24.79
N THR A 85 7.52 -4.41 -26.07
CA THR A 85 7.19 -3.04 -26.51
C THR A 85 5.86 -3.04 -27.26
N PHE A 86 5.02 -2.04 -26.97
CA PHE A 86 3.77 -1.78 -27.68
C PHE A 86 3.86 -0.42 -28.38
N LEU A 87 3.53 -0.39 -29.68
CA LEU A 87 3.51 0.83 -30.50
C LEU A 87 2.33 0.84 -31.47
N GLY A 88 1.79 2.04 -31.74
CA GLY A 88 0.59 2.23 -32.56
C GLY A 88 0.89 2.49 -34.04
N LEU A 89 0.11 1.86 -34.93
CA LEU A 89 0.15 2.08 -36.39
C LEU A 89 -1.18 1.77 -37.05
N PRO A 90 -1.44 2.30 -38.27
CA PRO A 90 -2.55 1.84 -39.11
C PRO A 90 -2.20 0.49 -39.76
N PHE A 91 -3.17 -0.41 -39.88
CA PHE A 91 -2.96 -1.72 -40.51
C PHE A 91 -4.17 -2.11 -41.36
N GLU A 92 -3.93 -2.46 -42.61
CA GLU A 92 -4.96 -2.96 -43.53
C GLU A 92 -5.13 -4.47 -43.40
N LYS A 93 -6.37 -4.93 -43.30
CA LYS A 93 -6.77 -6.32 -43.31
C LYS A 93 -8.10 -6.51 -44.01
N ASP A 94 -8.16 -7.42 -44.96
CA ASP A 94 -9.40 -7.78 -45.70
C ASP A 94 -10.11 -6.55 -46.30
N GLY A 95 -9.35 -5.58 -46.84
CA GLY A 95 -9.85 -4.35 -47.45
C GLY A 95 -10.44 -3.36 -46.43
N LYS A 96 -10.13 -3.49 -45.15
CA LYS A 96 -10.48 -2.54 -44.08
C LYS A 96 -9.24 -2.08 -43.34
N LEU A 97 -9.22 -0.81 -42.97
CA LEU A 97 -8.15 -0.23 -42.18
C LEU A 97 -8.47 -0.31 -40.69
N TYR A 98 -7.49 -0.68 -39.89
CA TYR A 98 -7.60 -0.78 -38.43
C TYR A 98 -6.51 0.07 -37.77
N ASN A 99 -6.88 0.72 -36.68
CA ASN A 99 -5.96 1.32 -35.74
C ASN A 99 -5.49 0.23 -34.79
N VAL A 100 -4.19 -0.12 -34.82
CA VAL A 100 -3.68 -1.27 -34.08
C VAL A 100 -2.50 -0.92 -33.19
N ALA A 101 -2.37 -1.67 -32.09
CA ALA A 101 -1.14 -1.79 -31.33
C ALA A 101 -0.36 -3.01 -31.79
N ALA A 102 0.91 -2.84 -32.17
CA ALA A 102 1.83 -3.95 -32.39
C ALA A 102 2.58 -4.26 -31.08
N ALA A 103 2.49 -5.51 -30.63
CA ALA A 103 3.32 -6.03 -29.56
C ALA A 103 4.58 -6.63 -30.16
N VAL A 104 5.75 -6.09 -29.83
CA VAL A 104 7.03 -6.48 -30.43
C VAL A 104 8.07 -6.82 -29.37
N GLN A 105 8.94 -7.80 -29.68
CA GLN A 105 10.07 -8.18 -28.84
C GLN A 105 11.17 -8.80 -29.69
N ASN A 106 12.40 -8.35 -29.51
CA ASN A 106 13.60 -8.96 -30.11
C ASN A 106 13.48 -9.23 -31.62
N GLY A 107 13.08 -8.23 -32.40
CA GLY A 107 12.91 -8.30 -33.84
C GLY A 107 11.68 -9.07 -34.34
N ARG A 108 10.76 -9.45 -33.44
CA ARG A 108 9.55 -10.21 -33.78
C ARG A 108 8.29 -9.45 -33.43
N ILE A 109 7.27 -9.56 -34.24
CA ILE A 109 5.91 -9.16 -33.92
C ILE A 109 5.25 -10.33 -33.21
N LEU A 110 4.82 -10.10 -31.97
CA LEU A 110 4.12 -11.11 -31.17
C LEU A 110 2.61 -11.12 -31.42
N GLY A 111 2.05 -10.00 -31.89
CA GLY A 111 0.63 -9.89 -32.23
C GLY A 111 0.23 -8.46 -32.54
N LEU A 112 -0.89 -8.31 -33.23
CA LEU A 112 -1.54 -7.03 -33.55
C LEU A 112 -2.90 -6.95 -32.86
N ILE A 113 -3.10 -5.90 -32.07
CA ILE A 113 -4.32 -5.68 -31.29
C ILE A 113 -5.08 -4.51 -31.90
N PRO A 114 -6.23 -4.74 -32.56
CA PRO A 114 -7.01 -3.65 -33.12
C PRO A 114 -7.88 -2.96 -32.04
N LYS A 115 -8.02 -1.65 -32.15
CA LYS A 115 -8.94 -0.82 -31.35
C LYS A 115 -10.36 -1.34 -31.53
N GLN A 116 -11.06 -1.60 -30.42
CA GLN A 116 -12.39 -2.19 -30.45
C GLN A 116 -13.51 -1.15 -30.48
N ASN A 117 -13.32 -0.03 -29.80
CA ASN A 117 -14.29 1.05 -29.73
C ASN A 117 -13.74 2.29 -30.45
N ILE A 118 -14.38 2.62 -31.57
CA ILE A 118 -13.97 3.73 -32.44
C ILE A 118 -14.78 4.96 -32.11
N PRO A 119 -14.19 6.05 -31.57
CA PRO A 119 -14.91 7.27 -31.25
C PRO A 119 -15.37 7.98 -32.53
N ASN A 120 -16.63 8.42 -32.52
CA ASN A 120 -17.23 9.17 -33.63
C ASN A 120 -18.26 10.17 -33.10
N TYR A 121 -17.79 11.04 -32.23
CA TYR A 121 -18.58 12.10 -31.58
C TYR A 121 -17.66 13.30 -31.22
N GLY A 122 -18.28 14.49 -31.11
CA GLY A 122 -17.53 15.73 -30.82
C GLY A 122 -16.45 16.00 -31.87
N GLU A 123 -15.24 16.16 -31.41
CA GLU A 123 -14.04 16.35 -32.23
C GLU A 123 -13.49 15.07 -32.85
N PHE A 124 -14.00 13.89 -32.49
CA PHE A 124 -13.53 12.60 -33.00
C PHE A 124 -14.41 12.07 -34.13
N TYR A 125 -13.80 11.64 -35.22
CA TYR A 125 -14.44 11.03 -36.39
C TYR A 125 -13.63 9.86 -36.97
N GLU A 126 -13.07 9.04 -36.08
CA GLU A 126 -12.20 7.92 -36.49
C GLU A 126 -12.92 6.88 -37.36
N MET A 127 -14.24 6.71 -37.23
CA MET A 127 -15.03 5.82 -38.08
C MET A 127 -14.98 6.17 -39.57
N ARG A 128 -14.54 7.38 -39.93
CA ARG A 128 -14.27 7.75 -41.30
C ARG A 128 -13.15 6.94 -41.92
N HIS A 129 -12.17 6.55 -41.09
CA HIS A 129 -10.94 5.90 -41.56
C HIS A 129 -10.84 4.45 -41.09
N PHE A 130 -11.20 4.16 -39.84
CA PHE A 130 -10.92 2.89 -39.17
C PHE A 130 -12.18 2.07 -38.89
N ALA A 131 -12.04 0.76 -39.11
CA ALA A 131 -13.05 -0.23 -38.69
C ALA A 131 -12.81 -0.64 -37.24
N ALA A 132 -13.90 -0.97 -36.54
CA ALA A 132 -13.83 -1.54 -35.20
C ALA A 132 -13.21 -2.93 -35.20
N GLY A 133 -12.25 -3.15 -34.31
CA GLY A 133 -11.59 -4.43 -34.13
C GLY A 133 -12.50 -5.48 -33.48
N SER A 134 -12.26 -6.75 -33.83
CA SER A 134 -12.94 -7.88 -33.20
C SER A 134 -12.14 -8.44 -32.02
N ARG A 135 -12.85 -8.90 -30.98
CA ARG A 135 -12.24 -9.72 -29.91
C ARG A 135 -11.74 -11.07 -30.43
N LYS A 136 -12.36 -11.63 -31.49
CA LYS A 136 -11.97 -12.90 -32.09
C LYS A 136 -10.56 -12.79 -32.70
N VAL A 137 -9.71 -13.75 -32.38
CA VAL A 137 -8.35 -13.81 -32.92
C VAL A 137 -8.33 -14.56 -34.25
N SER A 138 -7.64 -14.00 -35.22
CA SER A 138 -7.30 -14.59 -36.52
C SER A 138 -5.81 -14.42 -36.76
N GLU A 139 -5.27 -14.98 -37.85
CA GLU A 139 -3.89 -14.76 -38.25
C GLU A 139 -3.82 -13.75 -39.40
N VAL A 140 -2.71 -13.02 -39.48
CA VAL A 140 -2.37 -12.11 -40.59
C VAL A 140 -0.89 -12.22 -40.91
N ASP A 141 -0.57 -12.01 -42.17
CA ASP A 141 0.81 -11.92 -42.64
C ASP A 141 1.25 -10.45 -42.65
N VAL A 142 2.36 -10.15 -41.98
CA VAL A 142 2.95 -8.82 -41.92
C VAL A 142 4.47 -8.91 -41.87
N LEU A 143 5.17 -8.21 -42.76
CA LEU A 143 6.63 -8.19 -42.85
C LEU A 143 7.26 -9.60 -42.86
N GLY A 144 6.63 -10.56 -43.59
CA GLY A 144 7.07 -11.92 -43.67
C GLY A 144 6.89 -12.80 -42.43
N GLN A 145 6.10 -12.31 -41.45
CA GLN A 145 5.74 -13.05 -40.25
C GLN A 145 4.21 -13.29 -40.23
N THR A 146 3.78 -14.52 -39.96
CA THR A 146 2.36 -14.82 -39.64
C THR A 146 2.14 -14.61 -38.15
N VAL A 147 1.26 -13.70 -37.78
CA VAL A 147 1.05 -13.26 -36.41
C VAL A 147 -0.45 -13.22 -36.03
N PRO A 148 -0.81 -13.41 -34.75
CA PRO A 148 -2.18 -13.29 -34.30
C PRO A 148 -2.66 -11.83 -34.36
N PHE A 149 -3.91 -11.66 -34.82
CA PHE A 149 -4.64 -10.39 -34.92
C PHE A 149 -5.97 -10.49 -34.20
N GLY A 150 -6.21 -9.65 -33.20
CA GLY A 150 -7.49 -9.60 -32.48
C GLY A 150 -7.39 -8.99 -31.10
N GLY A 151 -8.54 -8.66 -30.47
CA GLY A 151 -8.58 -8.01 -29.17
C GLY A 151 -8.32 -8.96 -27.98
N ASN A 152 -8.51 -10.27 -28.15
CA ASN A 152 -8.33 -11.24 -27.07
C ASN A 152 -6.93 -11.87 -27.05
N LEU A 153 -5.89 -11.03 -27.12
CA LEU A 153 -4.49 -11.46 -27.01
C LEU A 153 -3.96 -11.21 -25.59
N LEU A 154 -3.30 -12.20 -25.01
CA LEU A 154 -2.63 -12.15 -23.73
C LEU A 154 -1.16 -12.51 -23.87
N PHE A 155 -0.27 -11.63 -23.49
CA PHE A 155 1.17 -11.84 -23.53
C PHE A 155 1.63 -12.35 -22.17
N SER A 156 1.99 -13.63 -22.09
CA SER A 156 2.33 -14.32 -20.83
C SER A 156 3.85 -14.49 -20.70
N CYS A 157 4.43 -13.90 -19.66
CA CYS A 157 5.86 -14.06 -19.38
C CYS A 157 6.15 -15.48 -18.89
N THR A 158 7.04 -16.19 -19.57
CA THR A 158 7.36 -17.60 -19.28
C THR A 158 8.20 -17.78 -18.01
N ASN A 159 8.95 -16.76 -17.62
CA ASN A 159 9.93 -16.85 -16.53
C ASN A 159 9.71 -15.81 -15.39
N LEU A 160 8.64 -15.01 -15.44
CA LEU A 160 8.15 -14.22 -14.32
C LEU A 160 6.69 -14.64 -14.03
N LYS A 161 6.52 -15.51 -13.04
CA LYS A 161 5.20 -16.04 -12.67
C LYS A 161 4.23 -14.90 -12.33
N GLY A 162 3.07 -14.94 -12.97
CA GLY A 162 2.00 -13.99 -12.74
C GLY A 162 2.06 -12.74 -13.61
N LEU A 163 3.12 -12.53 -14.41
CA LEU A 163 3.14 -11.45 -15.38
C LEU A 163 2.41 -11.88 -16.66
N VAL A 164 1.25 -11.28 -16.89
CA VAL A 164 0.43 -11.40 -18.09
C VAL A 164 -0.01 -10.01 -18.51
N VAL A 165 0.31 -9.61 -19.74
CA VAL A 165 0.00 -8.28 -20.26
C VAL A 165 -1.16 -8.39 -21.24
N GLY A 166 -2.18 -7.53 -21.08
CA GLY A 166 -3.26 -7.29 -22.02
C GLY A 166 -3.17 -5.87 -22.57
N CYS A 167 -3.72 -5.63 -23.75
CA CYS A 167 -3.66 -4.34 -24.43
C CYS A 167 -5.06 -3.87 -24.85
N GLU A 168 -5.32 -2.58 -24.65
CA GLU A 168 -6.47 -1.86 -25.19
C GLU A 168 -5.99 -0.49 -25.72
N LEU A 169 -6.80 0.16 -26.56
CA LEU A 169 -6.41 1.40 -27.22
C LEU A 169 -7.39 2.53 -26.88
N CYS A 170 -6.87 3.62 -26.38
CA CYS A 170 -7.48 4.92 -26.18
C CYS A 170 -8.94 4.85 -25.71
N GLU A 171 -9.93 5.01 -26.62
CA GLU A 171 -11.36 5.00 -26.33
C GLU A 171 -11.83 3.75 -25.59
N ASP A 172 -11.13 2.63 -25.78
CA ASP A 172 -11.49 1.36 -25.12
C ASP A 172 -11.60 1.48 -23.60
N VAL A 173 -10.82 2.36 -22.93
CA VAL A 173 -10.91 2.56 -21.46
C VAL A 173 -12.10 3.45 -21.05
N TRP A 174 -12.63 4.27 -21.98
CA TRP A 174 -13.68 5.24 -21.66
C TRP A 174 -15.10 4.66 -21.76
N VAL A 175 -15.25 3.52 -22.42
CA VAL A 175 -16.54 2.86 -22.61
C VAL A 175 -17.03 2.17 -21.32
N MET A 176 -18.31 1.86 -21.28
CA MET A 176 -18.96 1.23 -20.12
C MET A 176 -18.44 -0.19 -19.84
N ASP A 177 -18.07 -0.97 -20.87
CA ASP A 177 -17.46 -2.30 -20.76
C ASP A 177 -16.12 -2.35 -21.50
N PRO A 178 -15.03 -1.88 -20.85
CA PRO A 178 -13.69 -1.86 -21.46
C PRO A 178 -13.18 -3.27 -21.77
N PRO A 179 -12.41 -3.47 -22.86
CA PRO A 179 -11.74 -4.73 -23.15
C PRO A 179 -10.86 -5.22 -22.00
N SER A 180 -10.21 -4.32 -21.27
CA SER A 180 -9.41 -4.63 -20.10
C SER A 180 -10.15 -5.42 -19.03
N THR A 181 -11.48 -5.29 -18.92
CA THR A 181 -12.29 -6.08 -17.98
C THR A 181 -12.23 -7.57 -18.33
N ALA A 182 -12.46 -7.92 -19.58
CA ALA A 182 -12.39 -9.31 -20.05
C ALA A 182 -10.95 -9.85 -19.99
N LEU A 183 -9.94 -9.04 -20.37
CA LEU A 183 -8.54 -9.41 -20.32
C LEU A 183 -8.07 -9.67 -18.88
N ALA A 184 -8.49 -8.85 -17.91
CA ALA A 184 -8.17 -9.04 -16.48
C ALA A 184 -8.81 -10.31 -15.92
N LYS A 185 -10.08 -10.59 -16.25
CA LYS A 185 -10.75 -11.86 -15.91
C LYS A 185 -10.04 -13.07 -16.50
N ALA A 186 -9.52 -12.94 -17.75
CA ALA A 186 -8.74 -13.98 -18.42
C ALA A 186 -7.29 -14.09 -17.87
N GLY A 187 -6.90 -13.25 -16.92
CA GLY A 187 -5.65 -13.35 -16.17
C GLY A 187 -4.62 -12.25 -16.43
N ALA A 188 -4.90 -11.23 -17.25
CA ALA A 188 -3.98 -10.10 -17.41
C ALA A 188 -3.76 -9.41 -16.06
N THR A 189 -2.51 -9.31 -15.63
CA THR A 189 -2.09 -8.61 -14.40
C THR A 189 -1.57 -7.21 -14.69
N VAL A 190 -1.27 -6.94 -15.95
CA VAL A 190 -0.91 -5.60 -16.44
C VAL A 190 -1.75 -5.31 -17.67
N ILE A 191 -2.32 -4.12 -17.73
CA ILE A 191 -2.99 -3.58 -18.91
C ILE A 191 -2.13 -2.44 -19.45
N VAL A 192 -1.90 -2.44 -20.76
CA VAL A 192 -1.31 -1.32 -21.48
C VAL A 192 -2.37 -0.63 -22.33
N ASN A 193 -2.33 0.70 -22.37
CA ASN A 193 -3.24 1.48 -23.18
C ASN A 193 -2.44 2.51 -23.99
N LEU A 194 -2.54 2.39 -25.30
CA LEU A 194 -1.97 3.30 -26.27
C LEU A 194 -3.04 4.32 -26.62
N SER A 195 -2.78 5.59 -26.36
CA SER A 195 -3.77 6.65 -26.52
C SER A 195 -3.27 7.79 -27.41
N ALA A 196 -4.26 8.50 -28.01
CA ALA A 196 -4.12 9.82 -28.54
C ALA A 196 -5.29 10.67 -28.00
N SER A 197 -5.24 10.94 -26.70
CA SER A 197 -6.27 11.69 -25.99
C SER A 197 -5.91 13.16 -25.98
N ASN A 198 -6.75 14.00 -26.64
CA ASN A 198 -6.57 15.44 -26.65
C ASN A 198 -6.74 16.04 -25.26
N GLU A 199 -6.25 17.26 -25.08
CA GLU A 199 -6.34 18.00 -23.84
C GLU A 199 -7.44 19.04 -23.89
N THR A 200 -8.31 19.03 -22.88
CA THR A 200 -9.29 20.07 -22.57
C THR A 200 -9.27 20.34 -21.08
N VAL A 201 -9.73 21.52 -20.66
CA VAL A 201 -9.70 21.92 -19.25
C VAL A 201 -10.45 20.90 -18.38
N GLY A 202 -9.75 20.31 -17.39
CA GLY A 202 -10.29 19.33 -16.46
C GLY A 202 -10.28 17.88 -16.94
N LYS A 203 -9.97 17.61 -18.21
CA LYS A 203 -9.91 16.24 -18.75
C LYS A 203 -8.76 15.42 -18.14
N ASP A 204 -7.66 16.07 -17.79
CA ASP A 204 -6.51 15.49 -17.10
C ASP A 204 -6.91 14.85 -15.77
N THR A 205 -7.67 15.56 -14.94
CA THR A 205 -8.15 15.10 -13.64
C THR A 205 -9.09 13.91 -13.80
N TYR A 206 -10.02 13.98 -14.76
CA TYR A 206 -10.93 12.88 -15.06
C TYR A 206 -10.16 11.64 -15.58
N ARG A 207 -9.21 11.83 -16.52
CA ARG A 207 -8.34 10.76 -17.05
C ARG A 207 -7.57 10.07 -15.94
N LYS A 208 -6.93 10.84 -15.06
CA LYS A 208 -6.20 10.30 -13.89
C LYS A 208 -7.10 9.46 -12.99
N SER A 209 -8.29 9.97 -12.66
CA SER A 209 -9.28 9.26 -11.85
C SER A 209 -9.72 7.96 -12.52
N LEU A 210 -9.98 7.99 -13.83
CA LEU A 210 -10.39 6.83 -14.62
C LEU A 210 -9.33 5.74 -14.62
N ILE A 211 -8.05 6.09 -14.91
CA ILE A 211 -6.95 5.14 -14.95
C ILE A 211 -6.68 4.53 -13.56
N ALA A 212 -6.67 5.36 -12.52
CA ALA A 212 -6.50 4.89 -11.15
C ALA A 212 -7.65 3.96 -10.72
N ALA A 213 -8.90 4.34 -10.97
CA ALA A 213 -10.07 3.53 -10.64
C ALA A 213 -10.10 2.20 -11.43
N THR A 214 -9.73 2.22 -12.72
CA THR A 214 -9.63 1.00 -13.54
C THR A 214 -8.57 0.05 -13.01
N SER A 215 -7.38 0.56 -12.69
CA SER A 215 -6.30 -0.21 -12.06
C SER A 215 -6.74 -0.84 -10.73
N ALA A 216 -7.48 -0.09 -9.89
CA ALA A 216 -8.01 -0.58 -8.60
C ALA A 216 -9.06 -1.67 -8.81
N ARG A 217 -10.06 -1.42 -9.65
CA ARG A 217 -11.18 -2.33 -9.91
C ARG A 217 -10.73 -3.65 -10.51
N LEU A 218 -9.73 -3.62 -11.41
CA LEU A 218 -9.20 -4.80 -12.09
C LEU A 218 -8.05 -5.48 -11.31
N LEU A 219 -7.62 -4.91 -10.18
CA LEU A 219 -6.46 -5.37 -9.39
C LEU A 219 -5.27 -5.64 -10.32
N CYS A 220 -4.81 -4.60 -11.02
CA CYS A 220 -3.77 -4.71 -12.05
C CYS A 220 -2.81 -3.52 -12.03
N GLY A 221 -1.65 -3.71 -12.68
CA GLY A 221 -0.85 -2.60 -13.18
C GLY A 221 -1.51 -2.01 -14.43
N TYR A 222 -1.45 -0.70 -14.60
CA TYR A 222 -1.97 -0.02 -15.78
C TYR A 222 -0.93 0.96 -16.30
N VAL A 223 -0.52 0.80 -17.57
CA VAL A 223 0.48 1.64 -18.23
C VAL A 223 -0.22 2.37 -19.38
N TYR A 224 -0.36 3.68 -19.24
CA TYR A 224 -1.06 4.55 -20.16
C TYR A 224 -0.06 5.49 -20.85
N ALA A 225 0.04 5.42 -22.17
CA ALA A 225 0.87 6.32 -22.98
C ALA A 225 -0.01 7.11 -23.96
N SER A 226 0.12 8.42 -24.01
CA SER A 226 -0.70 9.29 -24.86
C SER A 226 0.15 10.14 -25.81
N ALA A 227 -0.39 10.44 -26.99
CA ALA A 227 0.23 11.31 -27.96
C ALA A 227 0.62 12.68 -27.34
N GLY A 228 1.69 13.27 -27.84
CA GLY A 228 2.26 14.53 -27.35
C GLY A 228 2.70 15.43 -28.48
N ASP A 229 3.94 15.93 -28.41
CA ASP A 229 4.49 16.91 -29.32
C ASP A 229 4.60 16.38 -30.77
N GLY A 230 4.18 17.20 -31.72
CA GLY A 230 4.29 16.94 -33.14
C GLY A 230 2.99 16.56 -33.86
N GLU A 231 1.92 16.25 -33.12
CA GLU A 231 0.59 16.09 -33.68
C GLU A 231 0.05 17.41 -34.26
N SER A 232 -0.81 17.34 -35.29
CA SER A 232 -1.47 18.54 -35.83
C SER A 232 -2.36 19.19 -34.79
N THR A 233 -2.30 20.53 -34.74
CA THR A 233 -3.06 21.34 -33.78
C THR A 233 -4.22 22.10 -34.46
N GLN A 234 -4.88 21.51 -35.47
CA GLN A 234 -6.03 22.14 -36.10
C GLN A 234 -7.13 22.41 -35.07
N ASP A 235 -7.74 21.37 -34.53
CA ASP A 235 -8.78 21.48 -33.50
C ASP A 235 -8.38 20.78 -32.18
N LEU A 236 -7.31 19.99 -32.18
CA LEU A 236 -6.89 19.16 -31.06
C LEU A 236 -5.47 19.53 -30.60
N VAL A 237 -5.25 19.50 -29.30
CA VAL A 237 -3.92 19.64 -28.71
C VAL A 237 -3.67 18.40 -27.83
N PHE A 238 -2.49 17.82 -27.95
CA PHE A 238 -2.08 16.62 -27.20
C PHE A 238 -0.97 16.98 -26.22
N SER A 239 -1.03 16.43 -25.02
CA SER A 239 -0.17 16.85 -23.91
C SER A 239 0.91 15.86 -23.50
N GLY A 240 0.93 14.66 -24.07
CA GLY A 240 1.86 13.62 -23.60
C GLY A 240 1.59 13.16 -22.17
N HIS A 241 0.35 13.22 -21.69
CA HIS A 241 -0.01 12.86 -20.32
C HIS A 241 0.04 11.35 -20.11
N HIS A 242 1.22 10.83 -19.75
CA HIS A 242 1.44 9.43 -19.45
C HIS A 242 1.19 9.13 -17.99
N MET A 243 0.78 7.88 -17.69
CA MET A 243 0.58 7.41 -16.32
C MET A 243 0.96 5.94 -16.17
N ILE A 244 1.57 5.61 -15.03
CA ILE A 244 1.78 4.23 -14.58
C ILE A 244 1.06 4.08 -13.25
N ALA A 245 0.06 3.21 -13.19
CA ALA A 245 -0.73 2.96 -11.99
C ALA A 245 -0.66 1.50 -11.55
N GLU A 246 -0.82 1.23 -10.27
CA GLU A 246 -0.84 -0.09 -9.66
C GLU A 246 -1.90 -0.15 -8.59
N ASN A 247 -2.92 -0.98 -8.81
CA ASN A 247 -3.97 -1.24 -7.82
C ASN A 247 -4.56 0.04 -7.20
N GLY A 248 -4.85 1.03 -8.05
CA GLY A 248 -5.46 2.31 -7.67
C GLY A 248 -4.48 3.43 -7.31
N SER A 249 -3.21 3.15 -7.18
CA SER A 249 -2.20 4.16 -6.90
C SER A 249 -1.47 4.57 -8.18
N VAL A 250 -1.43 5.85 -8.49
CA VAL A 250 -0.57 6.39 -9.55
C VAL A 250 0.86 6.40 -9.04
N LEU A 251 1.74 5.64 -9.69
CA LEU A 251 3.15 5.48 -9.31
C LEU A 251 4.06 6.50 -10.00
N ALA A 252 3.71 6.87 -11.24
CA ALA A 252 4.37 7.89 -12.01
C ALA A 252 3.37 8.56 -12.94
N GLU A 253 3.54 9.87 -13.16
CA GLU A 253 2.69 10.70 -14.00
C GLU A 253 3.58 11.71 -14.71
N ALA A 254 3.44 11.84 -16.03
CA ALA A 254 4.19 12.79 -16.83
C ALA A 254 3.67 14.22 -16.66
N ALA A 255 4.56 15.18 -16.67
CA ALA A 255 4.19 16.58 -16.83
C ALA A 255 3.53 16.79 -18.21
N ARG A 256 2.44 17.54 -18.22
CA ARG A 256 1.71 17.84 -19.47
C ARG A 256 2.51 18.79 -20.34
N PHE A 257 2.47 18.56 -21.65
CA PHE A 257 3.12 19.37 -22.70
C PHE A 257 4.66 19.33 -22.71
N GLU A 258 5.27 18.39 -21.95
CA GLU A 258 6.74 18.27 -21.88
C GLU A 258 7.30 17.03 -22.60
N ASN A 259 6.46 16.17 -23.14
CA ASN A 259 6.85 14.95 -23.87
C ASN A 259 7.82 14.04 -23.08
N GLU A 260 7.60 13.95 -21.77
CA GLU A 260 8.45 13.25 -20.81
C GLU A 260 8.30 11.73 -20.92
N THR A 261 9.39 10.99 -20.81
CA THR A 261 9.33 9.53 -20.58
C THR A 261 9.30 9.23 -19.10
N ILE A 262 8.26 8.53 -18.64
CA ILE A 262 8.13 8.15 -17.23
C ILE A 262 8.43 6.67 -17.01
N PHE A 263 8.94 6.37 -15.82
CA PHE A 263 9.31 5.02 -15.41
C PHE A 263 8.76 4.71 -14.02
N SER A 264 8.34 3.48 -13.80
CA SER A 264 8.10 2.94 -12.45
C SER A 264 8.21 1.43 -12.45
N GLU A 265 8.32 0.84 -11.26
CA GLU A 265 8.35 -0.61 -11.08
C GLU A 265 6.97 -1.11 -10.62
N LEU A 266 6.29 -1.91 -11.46
CA LEU A 266 5.06 -2.62 -11.10
C LEU A 266 5.40 -3.85 -10.25
N ASP A 267 4.70 -4.03 -9.15
CA ASP A 267 4.87 -5.18 -8.26
C ASP A 267 3.88 -6.30 -8.59
N ILE A 268 4.29 -7.21 -9.47
CA ILE A 268 3.46 -8.32 -9.93
C ILE A 268 3.09 -9.27 -8.78
N HIS A 269 3.99 -9.46 -7.81
CA HIS A 269 3.70 -10.32 -6.65
C HIS A 269 2.62 -9.71 -5.76
N LYS A 270 2.62 -8.40 -5.55
CA LYS A 270 1.58 -7.67 -4.81
C LYS A 270 0.23 -7.77 -5.52
N ILE A 271 0.21 -7.55 -6.84
CA ILE A 271 -1.00 -7.68 -7.65
C ILE A 271 -1.58 -9.11 -7.52
N CYS A 272 -0.75 -10.13 -7.66
CA CYS A 272 -1.16 -11.52 -7.49
C CYS A 272 -1.65 -11.82 -6.06
N HIS A 273 -1.03 -11.22 -5.04
CA HIS A 273 -1.47 -11.35 -3.65
C HIS A 273 -2.85 -10.73 -3.44
N GLU A 274 -3.09 -9.51 -3.93
CA GLU A 274 -4.39 -8.84 -3.83
C GLU A 274 -5.50 -9.68 -4.48
N ARG A 275 -5.27 -10.21 -5.68
CA ARG A 275 -6.23 -11.09 -6.36
C ARG A 275 -6.56 -12.35 -5.58
N ARG A 276 -5.56 -12.99 -4.94
CA ARG A 276 -5.80 -14.18 -4.08
C ARG A 276 -6.60 -13.84 -2.83
N ARG A 277 -6.44 -12.64 -2.31
CA ARG A 277 -7.11 -12.19 -1.10
C ARG A 277 -8.56 -11.76 -1.36
N MET A 278 -8.84 -11.24 -2.54
CA MET A 278 -10.16 -10.74 -2.92
C MET A 278 -11.04 -11.87 -3.47
N SER A 279 -11.90 -12.43 -2.62
CA SER A 279 -12.83 -13.51 -3.00
C SER A 279 -13.83 -13.12 -4.09
N THR A 280 -14.07 -11.83 -4.27
CA THR A 280 -14.95 -11.28 -5.33
C THR A 280 -14.22 -11.07 -6.67
N PHE A 281 -12.90 -11.24 -6.72
CA PHE A 281 -12.17 -11.31 -7.98
C PHE A 281 -12.29 -12.72 -8.55
N VAL A 282 -13.21 -12.92 -9.48
CA VAL A 282 -13.49 -14.21 -10.10
C VAL A 282 -12.82 -14.26 -11.48
N PRO A 283 -11.73 -15.04 -11.65
CA PRO A 283 -11.16 -15.25 -12.97
C PRO A 283 -12.11 -16.10 -13.82
N GLU A 284 -12.22 -15.72 -15.08
CA GLU A 284 -12.96 -16.49 -16.08
C GLU A 284 -11.95 -17.12 -17.04
N ASN A 285 -12.06 -18.44 -17.25
CA ASN A 285 -11.29 -19.10 -18.29
C ASN A 285 -11.98 -18.80 -19.63
N THR A 286 -11.50 -17.77 -20.32
CA THR A 286 -11.99 -17.44 -21.65
C THR A 286 -11.21 -18.29 -22.66
N GLU A 287 -11.80 -19.39 -23.10
CA GLU A 287 -11.27 -20.23 -24.21
C GLU A 287 -11.02 -19.43 -25.49
N THR A 288 -11.58 -18.21 -25.55
CA THR A 288 -11.43 -17.27 -26.65
C THR A 288 -10.15 -16.45 -26.63
N CYS A 289 -9.40 -16.44 -25.50
CA CYS A 289 -8.13 -15.69 -25.40
C CYS A 289 -6.95 -16.53 -25.87
N VAL A 290 -6.18 -15.99 -26.80
CA VAL A 290 -4.92 -16.60 -27.27
C VAL A 290 -3.79 -16.09 -26.39
N ARG A 291 -3.02 -17.03 -25.82
CA ARG A 291 -1.85 -16.73 -24.99
C ARG A 291 -0.56 -16.86 -25.80
N ILE A 292 0.21 -15.79 -25.82
CA ILE A 292 1.48 -15.68 -26.52
C ILE A 292 2.59 -15.61 -25.47
N GLY A 293 3.53 -16.54 -25.55
CA GLY A 293 4.67 -16.60 -24.63
C GLY A 293 5.74 -15.58 -24.99
N PHE A 294 6.28 -14.89 -23.98
CA PHE A 294 7.50 -14.09 -24.10
C PHE A 294 8.41 -14.32 -22.90
N THR A 295 9.69 -13.99 -23.06
CA THR A 295 10.69 -14.22 -22.02
C THR A 295 11.48 -12.95 -21.75
N LEU A 296 11.75 -12.68 -20.48
CA LEU A 296 12.56 -11.55 -20.05
C LEU A 296 13.88 -12.04 -19.44
N GLU A 297 14.93 -11.26 -19.59
CA GLU A 297 16.19 -11.53 -18.92
C GLU A 297 16.03 -11.36 -17.40
N LYS A 298 16.47 -12.39 -16.63
CA LYS A 298 16.39 -12.37 -15.17
C LYS A 298 17.50 -11.50 -14.58
N GLU A 299 17.18 -10.27 -14.30
CA GLU A 299 18.07 -9.35 -13.60
C GLU A 299 17.42 -8.75 -12.34
N GLU A 300 18.22 -8.21 -11.45
CA GLU A 300 17.70 -7.46 -10.31
C GLU A 300 17.23 -6.07 -10.79
N THR A 301 15.93 -5.79 -10.61
CA THR A 301 15.35 -4.49 -10.96
C THR A 301 15.85 -3.43 -9.97
N LYS A 302 16.50 -2.38 -10.48
CA LYS A 302 16.83 -1.20 -9.66
C LYS A 302 15.55 -0.45 -9.35
N LEU A 303 15.18 -0.41 -8.07
CA LEU A 303 13.97 0.28 -7.62
C LEU A 303 14.22 1.78 -7.59
N THR A 304 13.33 2.54 -8.25
CA THR A 304 13.32 4.02 -8.22
C THR A 304 12.15 4.56 -7.41
N ARG A 305 11.09 3.78 -7.24
CA ARG A 305 9.94 4.16 -6.42
C ARG A 305 10.30 4.29 -4.94
N THR A 306 9.59 5.17 -4.26
CA THR A 306 9.73 5.37 -2.81
C THR A 306 8.80 4.44 -2.04
N PHE A 307 9.22 4.08 -0.83
CA PHE A 307 8.42 3.29 0.11
C PHE A 307 8.32 4.09 1.41
N ALA A 308 7.09 4.31 1.87
CA ALA A 308 6.87 5.05 3.12
C ALA A 308 7.50 4.30 4.30
N GLN A 309 8.34 4.97 5.08
CA GLN A 309 8.94 4.43 6.31
C GLN A 309 7.87 4.08 7.34
N MET A 310 6.88 4.94 7.48
CA MET A 310 5.74 4.77 8.40
C MET A 310 4.44 4.58 7.58
N PRO A 311 4.17 3.35 7.07
CA PRO A 311 3.08 3.12 6.11
C PRO A 311 1.67 3.27 6.70
N PHE A 312 1.55 3.36 8.01
CA PHE A 312 0.28 3.57 8.70
C PHE A 312 -0.01 5.04 8.98
N VAL A 313 1.02 5.89 8.93
CA VAL A 313 0.88 7.32 9.21
C VAL A 313 0.48 8.05 7.93
N PRO A 314 -0.56 8.91 7.97
CA PRO A 314 -0.93 9.72 6.81
C PRO A 314 0.23 10.63 6.36
N SER A 315 0.65 10.47 5.11
CA SER A 315 1.77 11.23 4.52
C SER A 315 1.32 12.50 3.77
N ASP A 316 0.04 12.56 3.39
CA ASP A 316 -0.53 13.72 2.70
C ASP A 316 -0.91 14.79 3.73
N GLU A 317 -0.15 15.87 3.77
CA GLU A 317 -0.36 16.98 4.72
C GLU A 317 -1.72 17.66 4.55
N THR A 318 -2.29 17.66 3.33
CA THR A 318 -3.60 18.27 3.07
C THR A 318 -4.74 17.46 3.67
N LEU A 319 -4.62 16.14 3.70
CA LEU A 319 -5.60 15.21 4.24
C LEU A 319 -5.31 14.75 5.68
N LYS A 320 -4.17 15.16 6.24
CA LYS A 320 -3.68 14.70 7.55
C LYS A 320 -4.68 14.93 8.65
N LYS A 321 -5.22 16.17 8.73
CA LYS A 321 -6.23 16.54 9.73
C LYS A 321 -7.48 15.67 9.61
N GLU A 322 -8.03 15.56 8.40
CA GLU A 322 -9.24 14.76 8.14
C GLU A 322 -9.03 13.29 8.51
N ARG A 323 -7.89 12.71 8.14
CA ARG A 323 -7.57 11.31 8.46
C ARG A 323 -7.37 11.06 9.94
N CYS A 324 -6.69 11.96 10.66
CA CYS A 324 -6.56 11.84 12.12
C CYS A 324 -7.91 11.90 12.82
N GLU A 325 -8.78 12.86 12.44
CA GLU A 325 -10.13 12.95 12.97
C GLU A 325 -10.98 11.72 12.65
N GLN A 326 -10.85 11.17 11.44
CA GLN A 326 -11.52 9.93 11.04
C GLN A 326 -11.08 8.75 11.91
N ILE A 327 -9.79 8.61 12.19
CA ILE A 327 -9.24 7.54 13.04
C ILE A 327 -9.79 7.65 14.45
N LEU A 328 -9.67 8.83 15.08
CA LEU A 328 -10.16 9.07 16.42
C LEU A 328 -11.69 8.86 16.53
N SER A 329 -12.42 9.24 15.49
CA SER A 329 -13.86 9.03 15.41
C SER A 329 -14.22 7.54 15.30
N ILE A 330 -13.51 6.75 14.50
CA ILE A 330 -13.71 5.28 14.42
C ILE A 330 -13.50 4.65 15.80
N GLN A 331 -12.42 5.02 16.51
CA GLN A 331 -12.14 4.51 17.85
C GLN A 331 -13.24 4.88 18.85
N ALA A 332 -13.62 6.16 18.89
CA ALA A 332 -14.64 6.67 19.83
C ALA A 332 -16.04 6.09 19.55
N GLN A 333 -16.45 5.97 18.27
CA GLN A 333 -17.74 5.38 17.90
C GLN A 333 -17.81 3.88 18.23
N GLY A 334 -16.72 3.15 18.06
CA GLY A 334 -16.65 1.75 18.47
C GLY A 334 -16.87 1.58 19.98
N LEU A 335 -16.22 2.41 20.80
CA LEU A 335 -16.39 2.40 22.25
C LEU A 335 -17.78 2.88 22.66
N LYS A 336 -18.28 3.97 22.06
CA LYS A 336 -19.64 4.46 22.27
C LYS A 336 -20.67 3.34 22.10
N LYS A 337 -20.62 2.61 21.01
CA LYS A 337 -21.56 1.51 20.75
C LYS A 337 -21.50 0.41 21.80
N ARG A 338 -20.31 0.13 22.34
CA ARG A 338 -20.15 -0.84 23.44
C ARG A 338 -20.88 -0.38 24.70
N TYR A 339 -20.76 0.90 25.06
CA TYR A 339 -21.47 1.48 26.22
C TYR A 339 -22.98 1.50 26.03
N GLU A 340 -23.48 1.87 24.87
CA GLU A 340 -24.91 1.83 24.54
C GLU A 340 -25.49 0.42 24.66
N HIS A 341 -24.71 -0.59 24.28
CA HIS A 341 -25.17 -1.98 24.31
C HIS A 341 -25.17 -2.58 25.73
N THR A 342 -24.08 -2.34 26.48
CA THR A 342 -23.91 -2.94 27.81
C THR A 342 -24.64 -2.21 28.91
N GLY A 343 -24.95 -0.93 28.74
CA GLY A 343 -25.48 -0.06 29.77
C GLY A 343 -24.50 0.22 30.91
N ALA A 344 -23.20 -0.03 30.71
CA ALA A 344 -22.16 0.24 31.69
C ALA A 344 -22.10 1.73 32.06
N LYS A 345 -21.82 2.01 33.33
CA LYS A 345 -21.82 3.37 33.87
C LYS A 345 -20.47 4.05 33.70
N THR A 346 -19.39 3.37 34.07
CA THR A 346 -18.05 3.95 34.15
C THR A 346 -17.07 3.30 33.15
N ALA A 347 -16.04 4.06 32.79
CA ALA A 347 -14.85 3.54 32.06
C ALA A 347 -13.70 3.42 33.04
N VAL A 348 -13.07 2.28 33.15
CA VAL A 348 -11.90 2.07 34.00
C VAL A 348 -10.66 1.89 33.09
N ILE A 349 -9.67 2.78 33.25
CA ILE A 349 -8.47 2.81 32.43
C ILE A 349 -7.24 2.87 33.33
N GLY A 350 -6.30 1.94 33.12
CA GLY A 350 -4.97 2.05 33.70
C GLY A 350 -4.17 3.15 33.00
N VAL A 351 -3.78 4.20 33.71
CA VAL A 351 -3.01 5.32 33.15
C VAL A 351 -1.60 5.28 33.69
N SER A 352 -0.64 4.94 32.83
CA SER A 352 0.79 4.91 33.16
C SER A 352 1.49 6.26 32.91
N GLY A 353 0.87 7.20 32.18
CA GLY A 353 1.52 8.41 31.68
C GLY A 353 2.32 8.19 30.39
N GLY A 354 2.25 7.01 29.76
CA GLY A 354 2.81 6.69 28.46
C GLY A 354 1.84 6.94 27.29
N LEU A 355 2.34 6.84 26.06
CA LEU A 355 1.61 7.14 24.83
C LEU A 355 0.28 6.38 24.68
N ASP A 356 0.28 5.08 24.95
CA ASP A 356 -0.88 4.21 24.67
C ASP A 356 -2.04 4.50 25.61
N SER A 357 -1.77 4.65 26.91
CA SER A 357 -2.77 5.02 27.91
C SER A 357 -3.28 6.44 27.67
N THR A 358 -2.43 7.34 27.20
CA THR A 358 -2.81 8.71 26.80
C THR A 358 -3.80 8.69 25.65
N LEU A 359 -3.51 7.99 24.56
CA LEU A 359 -4.45 7.88 23.43
C LEU A 359 -5.76 7.21 23.85
N ALA A 360 -5.70 6.14 24.65
CA ALA A 360 -6.90 5.45 25.14
C ALA A 360 -7.78 6.38 25.98
N LEU A 361 -7.19 7.23 26.83
CA LEU A 361 -7.95 8.19 27.65
C LEU A 361 -8.56 9.30 26.78
N LEU A 362 -7.84 9.84 25.80
CA LEU A 362 -8.36 10.83 24.83
C LEU A 362 -9.56 10.28 24.04
N VAL A 363 -9.44 9.04 23.54
CA VAL A 363 -10.53 8.35 22.81
C VAL A 363 -11.73 8.11 23.71
N THR A 364 -11.49 7.73 24.98
CA THR A 364 -12.58 7.48 25.95
C THR A 364 -13.31 8.75 26.33
N ALA A 365 -12.59 9.86 26.56
CA ALA A 365 -13.19 11.16 26.79
C ALA A 365 -14.11 11.58 25.62
N ARG A 366 -13.59 11.43 24.36
CA ARG A 366 -14.38 11.69 23.15
C ARG A 366 -15.63 10.78 23.04
N ALA A 367 -15.52 9.52 23.42
CA ALA A 367 -16.66 8.60 23.42
C ALA A 367 -17.72 9.00 24.46
N PHE A 368 -17.30 9.46 25.65
CA PHE A 368 -18.21 9.93 26.71
C PHE A 368 -18.90 11.21 26.29
N ASP A 369 -18.21 12.15 25.65
CA ASP A 369 -18.84 13.35 25.07
C ASP A 369 -19.93 12.98 24.06
N LEU A 370 -19.66 12.02 23.18
CA LEU A 370 -20.62 11.51 22.18
C LEU A 370 -21.84 10.80 22.83
N LEU A 371 -21.67 10.27 24.04
CA LEU A 371 -22.73 9.64 24.83
C LEU A 371 -23.51 10.64 25.68
N GLY A 372 -23.05 11.88 25.80
CA GLY A 372 -23.57 12.86 26.75
C GLY A 372 -23.36 12.45 28.22
N LYS A 373 -22.32 11.64 28.50
CA LYS A 373 -21.94 11.20 29.84
C LYS A 373 -20.93 12.17 30.47
N ASP A 374 -20.96 12.24 31.80
CA ASP A 374 -19.97 13.00 32.54
C ASP A 374 -18.57 12.34 32.42
N ARG A 375 -17.56 13.12 32.11
CA ARG A 375 -16.17 12.64 32.08
C ARG A 375 -15.67 12.19 33.44
N ASN A 376 -16.31 12.65 34.55
CA ASN A 376 -16.05 12.17 35.91
C ASN A 376 -16.41 10.69 36.11
N ASP A 377 -17.20 10.10 35.22
CA ASP A 377 -17.45 8.66 35.14
C ASP A 377 -16.31 7.87 34.48
N ILE A 378 -15.28 8.54 34.00
CA ILE A 378 -14.03 7.91 33.52
C ILE A 378 -13.09 7.80 34.74
N LEU A 379 -12.85 6.57 35.19
CA LEU A 379 -11.94 6.25 36.29
C LEU A 379 -10.53 6.03 35.72
N ALA A 380 -9.70 7.06 35.77
CA ALA A 380 -8.30 6.99 35.39
C ALA A 380 -7.49 6.46 36.60
N VAL A 381 -7.01 5.24 36.49
CA VAL A 381 -6.36 4.54 37.61
C VAL A 381 -4.85 4.55 37.43
N THR A 382 -4.12 5.18 38.32
CA THR A 382 -2.67 5.08 38.42
C THR A 382 -2.29 4.08 39.50
N MET A 383 -1.34 3.20 39.18
CA MET A 383 -0.96 2.07 40.06
C MET A 383 0.55 2.04 40.26
N PRO A 384 1.09 2.92 41.12
CA PRO A 384 2.53 2.96 41.36
C PRO A 384 3.05 1.61 41.89
N CYS A 385 4.18 1.14 41.29
CA CYS A 385 4.90 -0.03 41.74
C CYS A 385 6.42 0.23 41.66
N PHE A 386 7.24 -0.80 41.54
CA PHE A 386 8.71 -0.69 41.66
C PHE A 386 9.34 0.09 40.50
N GLY A 387 8.78 0.04 39.31
CA GLY A 387 9.32 0.68 38.09
C GLY A 387 8.77 2.06 37.76
N THR A 388 7.80 2.58 38.53
CA THR A 388 7.13 3.85 38.23
C THR A 388 8.06 5.03 38.48
N THR A 389 8.23 5.93 37.50
CA THR A 389 9.02 7.17 37.63
C THR A 389 8.13 8.36 38.03
N ASN A 390 8.73 9.38 38.63
CA ASN A 390 7.97 10.60 39.01
C ASN A 390 7.36 11.29 37.80
N ARG A 391 8.11 11.37 36.66
CA ARG A 391 7.65 12.03 35.42
C ARG A 391 6.39 11.39 34.86
N THR A 392 6.40 10.08 34.69
CA THR A 392 5.25 9.35 34.16
C THR A 392 4.06 9.38 35.08
N TYR A 393 4.28 9.29 36.40
CA TYR A 393 3.24 9.46 37.41
C TYR A 393 2.59 10.85 37.34
N GLU A 394 3.38 11.93 37.30
CA GLU A 394 2.88 13.29 37.16
C GLU A 394 2.09 13.49 35.87
N ASN A 395 2.58 12.95 34.74
CA ASN A 395 1.88 12.99 33.47
C ASN A 395 0.53 12.30 33.54
N ALA A 396 0.44 11.13 34.17
CA ALA A 396 -0.82 10.41 34.37
C ALA A 396 -1.82 11.22 35.18
N CYS A 397 -1.38 11.83 36.29
CA CYS A 397 -2.22 12.65 37.16
C CYS A 397 -2.72 13.91 36.43
N ARG A 398 -1.82 14.67 35.80
CA ARG A 398 -2.16 15.90 35.07
C ARG A 398 -3.10 15.64 33.90
N LEU A 399 -2.85 14.56 33.16
CA LEU A 399 -3.68 14.16 32.01
C LEU A 399 -5.13 13.86 32.46
N ALA A 400 -5.30 13.02 33.49
CA ALA A 400 -6.60 12.68 34.03
C ALA A 400 -7.38 13.94 34.49
N GLN A 401 -6.72 14.79 35.26
CA GLN A 401 -7.32 16.04 35.77
C GLN A 401 -7.73 16.99 34.63
N THR A 402 -6.84 17.18 33.66
CA THR A 402 -7.09 18.12 32.55
C THR A 402 -8.23 17.66 31.64
N LEU A 403 -8.41 16.35 31.50
CA LEU A 403 -9.51 15.77 30.71
C LEU A 403 -10.82 15.67 31.50
N GLY A 404 -10.84 16.03 32.81
CA GLY A 404 -12.01 15.91 33.68
C GLY A 404 -12.34 14.50 34.12
N ALA A 405 -11.39 13.55 33.99
CA ALA A 405 -11.54 12.20 34.46
C ALA A 405 -11.28 12.10 35.99
N LYS A 406 -11.96 11.16 36.64
CA LYS A 406 -11.75 10.90 38.07
C LYS A 406 -10.45 10.11 38.26
N LEU A 407 -9.46 10.75 38.88
CA LEU A 407 -8.19 10.09 39.20
C LEU A 407 -8.37 9.19 40.44
N ILE A 408 -7.91 7.94 40.32
CA ILE A 408 -7.83 6.96 41.40
C ILE A 408 -6.38 6.48 41.48
N GLU A 409 -5.80 6.52 42.68
CA GLU A 409 -4.48 5.95 42.95
C GLU A 409 -4.62 4.67 43.78
N VAL A 410 -3.99 3.61 43.31
CA VAL A 410 -3.89 2.33 44.02
C VAL A 410 -2.43 1.91 44.07
N ASN A 411 -1.82 2.01 45.25
CA ASN A 411 -0.44 1.52 45.45
C ASN A 411 -0.45 -0.02 45.57
N ILE A 412 0.08 -0.68 44.57
CA ILE A 412 0.07 -2.14 44.47
C ILE A 412 1.33 -2.82 45.04
N ARG A 413 2.29 -2.08 45.59
CA ARG A 413 3.57 -2.63 46.06
C ARG A 413 3.42 -3.72 47.10
N GLU A 414 2.60 -3.49 48.10
CA GLU A 414 2.39 -4.45 49.18
C GLU A 414 1.72 -5.73 48.66
N ALA A 415 0.70 -5.62 47.82
CA ALA A 415 0.02 -6.75 47.21
C ALA A 415 1.00 -7.62 46.38
N VAL A 416 1.82 -6.99 45.55
CA VAL A 416 2.84 -7.69 44.77
C VAL A 416 3.91 -8.35 45.64
N GLN A 417 4.34 -7.71 46.73
CA GLN A 417 5.31 -8.28 47.68
C GLN A 417 4.73 -9.52 48.40
N VAL A 418 3.46 -9.46 48.81
CA VAL A 418 2.78 -10.61 49.41
C VAL A 418 2.69 -11.76 48.40
N HIS A 419 2.26 -11.46 47.20
CA HIS A 419 2.19 -12.46 46.12
C HIS A 419 3.55 -13.11 45.83
N PHE A 420 4.63 -12.33 45.72
CA PHE A 420 5.98 -12.85 45.46
C PHE A 420 6.46 -13.73 46.60
N ARG A 421 6.23 -13.32 47.85
CA ARG A 421 6.52 -14.14 49.02
C ARG A 421 5.79 -15.50 48.97
N ASP A 422 4.51 -15.48 48.63
CA ASP A 422 3.67 -16.67 48.62
C ASP A 422 4.07 -17.69 47.52
N ILE A 423 4.58 -17.20 46.38
CA ILE A 423 5.09 -18.07 45.30
C ILE A 423 6.61 -18.34 45.38
N GLY A 424 7.30 -17.79 46.37
CA GLY A 424 8.75 -17.96 46.55
C GLY A 424 9.60 -17.21 45.51
N GLN A 425 9.10 -16.13 44.91
CA GLN A 425 9.86 -15.28 44.02
C GLN A 425 10.82 -14.38 44.80
N ASP A 426 12.11 -14.43 44.41
CA ASP A 426 13.13 -13.54 44.95
C ASP A 426 12.92 -12.11 44.43
N MET A 427 12.84 -11.15 45.34
CA MET A 427 12.65 -9.72 45.03
C MET A 427 13.83 -9.08 44.30
N ASP A 428 15.02 -9.61 44.48
CA ASP A 428 16.23 -9.12 43.82
C ASP A 428 16.42 -9.72 42.42
N LYS A 429 15.61 -10.75 42.07
CA LYS A 429 15.62 -11.38 40.76
C LYS A 429 14.62 -10.72 39.82
N HIS A 430 15.06 -9.75 39.04
CA HIS A 430 14.27 -8.99 38.08
C HIS A 430 14.03 -9.77 36.77
N ASP A 431 13.40 -10.93 36.87
CA ASP A 431 13.08 -11.80 35.72
C ASP A 431 11.64 -11.58 35.21
N VAL A 432 11.24 -12.40 34.24
CA VAL A 432 9.89 -12.36 33.66
C VAL A 432 8.76 -12.55 34.68
N THR A 433 9.01 -13.26 35.79
CA THR A 433 8.04 -13.44 36.88
C THR A 433 7.84 -12.14 37.63
N TYR A 434 8.94 -11.43 37.91
CA TYR A 434 8.93 -10.11 38.55
C TYR A 434 8.14 -9.08 37.73
N GLU A 435 8.35 -9.03 36.41
CA GLU A 435 7.62 -8.12 35.52
C GLU A 435 6.15 -8.50 35.42
N ASN A 436 5.86 -9.78 35.11
CA ASN A 436 4.50 -10.26 34.87
C ASN A 436 3.62 -10.24 36.13
N GLY A 437 4.19 -10.43 37.32
CA GLY A 437 3.46 -10.33 38.59
C GLY A 437 2.85 -8.95 38.77
N GLN A 438 3.64 -7.89 38.55
CA GLN A 438 3.17 -6.51 38.63
C GLN A 438 2.09 -6.20 37.58
N ALA A 439 2.27 -6.65 36.33
CA ALA A 439 1.30 -6.42 35.26
C ALA A 439 -0.06 -7.09 35.54
N ARG A 440 -0.05 -8.32 36.09
CA ARG A 440 -1.30 -9.03 36.46
C ARG A 440 -2.00 -8.40 37.63
N GLU A 441 -1.27 -7.93 38.66
CA GLU A 441 -1.85 -7.20 39.77
C GLU A 441 -2.58 -5.93 39.30
N ARG A 442 -1.97 -5.15 38.40
CA ARG A 442 -2.64 -3.99 37.78
C ARG A 442 -3.94 -4.39 37.08
N THR A 443 -3.94 -5.48 36.35
CA THR A 443 -5.13 -5.95 35.63
C THR A 443 -6.22 -6.40 36.58
N GLN A 444 -5.88 -7.12 37.66
CA GLN A 444 -6.84 -7.51 38.71
C GLN A 444 -7.51 -6.30 39.32
N VAL A 445 -6.73 -5.29 39.74
CA VAL A 445 -7.27 -4.04 40.31
C VAL A 445 -8.25 -3.35 39.36
N LEU A 446 -7.90 -3.25 38.06
CA LEU A 446 -8.78 -2.61 37.07
C LEU A 446 -10.11 -3.38 36.90
N MET A 447 -10.06 -4.71 36.84
CA MET A 447 -11.24 -5.56 36.68
C MET A 447 -12.17 -5.47 37.90
N ASP A 448 -11.62 -5.44 39.10
CA ASP A 448 -12.42 -5.34 40.34
C ASP A 448 -13.03 -3.95 40.49
N LEU A 449 -12.30 -2.87 40.17
CA LEU A 449 -12.86 -1.52 40.13
C LEU A 449 -13.98 -1.38 39.08
N ALA A 450 -13.86 -2.06 37.93
CA ALA A 450 -14.93 -2.08 36.94
C ALA A 450 -16.19 -2.78 37.48
N ASN A 451 -16.02 -3.91 38.18
CA ASN A 451 -17.14 -4.59 38.86
C ASN A 451 -17.80 -3.71 39.91
N GLN A 452 -17.02 -3.05 40.77
CA GLN A 452 -17.56 -2.15 41.83
C GLN A 452 -18.34 -0.96 41.26
N SER A 453 -17.89 -0.43 40.12
CA SER A 453 -18.46 0.78 39.52
C SER A 453 -19.47 0.51 38.40
N ASN A 454 -19.83 -0.76 38.15
CA ASN A 454 -20.62 -1.18 36.99
C ASN A 454 -20.02 -0.63 35.66
N GLY A 455 -18.75 -0.84 35.47
CA GLY A 455 -17.95 -0.27 34.38
C GLY A 455 -17.35 -1.29 33.43
N LEU A 456 -16.61 -0.77 32.47
CA LEU A 456 -15.81 -1.56 31.53
C LEU A 456 -14.33 -1.19 31.65
N VAL A 457 -13.45 -2.19 31.65
CA VAL A 457 -12.00 -1.97 31.51
C VAL A 457 -11.67 -1.68 30.06
N ILE A 458 -11.08 -0.52 29.81
CA ILE A 458 -10.65 -0.06 28.50
C ILE A 458 -9.17 -0.44 28.29
N GLY A 459 -8.90 -1.22 27.25
CA GLY A 459 -7.55 -1.64 26.90
C GLY A 459 -6.75 -0.55 26.20
N THR A 460 -5.50 -0.43 26.60
CA THR A 460 -4.57 0.57 26.08
C THR A 460 -3.58 0.02 25.06
N GLY A 461 -3.35 -1.31 25.03
CA GLY A 461 -2.36 -1.95 24.17
C GLY A 461 -2.56 -1.67 22.67
N ASP A 462 -1.49 -1.34 21.98
CA ASP A 462 -1.48 -1.02 20.56
C ASP A 462 -1.21 -2.24 19.65
N MET A 463 -1.40 -2.06 18.34
CA MET A 463 -1.25 -3.14 17.37
C MET A 463 0.19 -3.65 17.25
N SER A 464 1.21 -2.80 17.43
CA SER A 464 2.62 -3.19 17.30
C SER A 464 3.06 -4.08 18.46
N GLU A 465 2.66 -3.74 19.67
CA GLU A 465 2.89 -4.57 20.86
C GLU A 465 2.18 -5.91 20.73
N LEU A 466 0.93 -5.92 20.27
CA LEU A 466 0.19 -7.15 20.02
C LEU A 466 0.81 -8.00 18.91
N ALA A 467 1.35 -7.39 17.85
CA ALA A 467 2.06 -8.10 16.79
C ALA A 467 3.32 -8.79 17.30
N LEU A 468 4.10 -8.11 18.15
CA LEU A 468 5.32 -8.63 18.76
C LEU A 468 5.06 -9.54 19.96
N GLY A 469 3.80 -9.57 20.47
CA GLY A 469 3.47 -10.19 21.75
C GLY A 469 4.22 -9.55 22.93
N TRP A 470 4.51 -8.25 22.83
CA TRP A 470 5.14 -7.46 23.89
C TRP A 470 4.09 -6.99 24.88
N ALA A 471 3.51 -7.95 25.59
CA ALA A 471 2.50 -7.76 26.62
C ALA A 471 2.49 -8.98 27.53
N THR A 472 2.12 -8.81 28.78
CA THR A 472 1.95 -9.91 29.73
C THR A 472 0.67 -10.66 29.44
N TYR A 473 0.77 -11.98 29.15
CA TYR A 473 -0.40 -12.83 28.99
C TYR A 473 -1.28 -12.81 30.26
N ASN A 474 -2.58 -12.61 30.08
CA ASN A 474 -3.54 -12.44 31.15
C ASN A 474 -3.17 -11.30 32.12
N GLY A 475 -2.53 -10.26 31.59
CA GLY A 475 -2.18 -9.04 32.27
C GLY A 475 -2.64 -7.84 31.42
N ASP A 476 -1.72 -6.95 31.08
CA ASP A 476 -1.97 -5.72 30.34
C ASP A 476 -2.54 -5.90 28.91
N HIS A 477 -2.43 -7.10 28.33
CA HIS A 477 -3.07 -7.39 27.05
C HIS A 477 -4.58 -7.67 27.16
N MET A 478 -5.11 -7.85 28.38
CA MET A 478 -6.52 -8.15 28.64
C MET A 478 -7.31 -6.91 29.00
N SER A 479 -8.50 -6.79 28.41
CA SER A 479 -9.47 -5.74 28.70
C SER A 479 -10.86 -6.18 28.24
N MET A 480 -11.87 -5.37 28.53
CA MET A 480 -13.24 -5.62 28.05
C MET A 480 -13.48 -5.01 26.68
N TYR A 481 -12.70 -3.98 26.31
CA TYR A 481 -12.67 -3.39 24.97
C TYR A 481 -11.34 -2.66 24.73
N GLY A 482 -10.62 -3.01 23.67
CA GLY A 482 -9.32 -2.42 23.34
C GLY A 482 -9.46 -1.33 22.28
N VAL A 483 -9.34 -0.07 22.66
CA VAL A 483 -9.54 1.05 21.73
C VAL A 483 -8.37 1.25 20.76
N ASN A 484 -7.16 0.81 21.12
CA ASN A 484 -5.95 0.98 20.32
C ASN A 484 -5.51 -0.29 19.56
N VAL A 485 -6.23 -1.41 19.65
CA VAL A 485 -5.82 -2.70 19.04
C VAL A 485 -5.65 -2.65 17.52
N GLY A 486 -6.24 -1.66 16.86
CA GLY A 486 -6.10 -1.41 15.41
C GLY A 486 -5.12 -0.29 15.06
N VAL A 487 -4.41 0.29 16.04
CA VAL A 487 -3.53 1.45 15.89
C VAL A 487 -2.09 1.05 16.20
N PRO A 488 -1.15 1.07 15.24
CA PRO A 488 0.26 0.76 15.50
C PRO A 488 0.97 1.90 16.25
N LYS A 489 2.09 1.59 16.92
CA LYS A 489 2.84 2.52 17.77
C LYS A 489 3.21 3.83 17.06
N THR A 490 3.66 3.76 15.82
CA THR A 490 3.98 4.95 15.02
C THR A 490 2.76 5.86 14.81
N LEU A 491 1.59 5.27 14.62
CA LEU A 491 0.34 6.01 14.47
C LEU A 491 -0.19 6.52 15.81
N VAL A 492 -0.02 5.77 16.92
CA VAL A 492 -0.34 6.26 18.29
C VAL A 492 0.41 7.56 18.56
N ARG A 493 1.73 7.56 18.34
CA ARG A 493 2.56 8.76 18.52
C ARG A 493 2.07 9.93 17.65
N HIS A 494 1.74 9.64 16.40
CA HIS A 494 1.24 10.64 15.46
C HIS A 494 -0.12 11.25 15.90
N LEU A 495 -1.05 10.43 16.40
CA LEU A 495 -2.37 10.88 16.88
C LEU A 495 -2.26 11.72 18.16
N VAL A 496 -1.40 11.33 19.10
CA VAL A 496 -1.13 12.14 20.31
C VAL A 496 -0.52 13.49 19.93
N ALA A 497 0.43 13.51 18.99
CA ALA A 497 1.00 14.76 18.46
C ALA A 497 -0.06 15.62 17.74
N TYR A 498 -0.96 14.99 16.98
CA TYR A 498 -2.08 15.68 16.35
C TYR A 498 -3.00 16.33 17.41
N CYS A 499 -3.38 15.59 18.45
CA CYS A 499 -4.20 16.13 19.55
C CYS A 499 -3.50 17.31 20.25
N ALA A 500 -2.19 17.21 20.53
CA ALA A 500 -1.42 18.29 21.13
C ALA A 500 -1.42 19.56 20.26
N ASN A 501 -1.25 19.39 18.93
CA ASN A 501 -1.19 20.51 17.99
C ASN A 501 -2.55 21.14 17.66
N THR A 502 -3.66 20.49 18.04
CA THR A 502 -5.03 20.98 17.79
C THR A 502 -5.72 21.49 19.05
N CYS A 503 -5.04 21.51 20.19
CA CYS A 503 -5.52 22.11 21.43
C CYS A 503 -5.81 23.60 21.24
N SER A 504 -6.92 24.07 21.80
CA SER A 504 -7.27 25.50 21.89
C SER A 504 -6.46 26.22 22.97
N GLU A 505 -6.49 27.55 23.00
CA GLU A 505 -5.84 28.35 24.06
C GLU A 505 -6.34 27.99 25.49
N SER A 506 -7.60 27.56 25.60
CA SER A 506 -8.16 27.10 26.89
C SER A 506 -7.65 25.71 27.32
N GLU A 507 -7.05 24.96 26.39
CA GLU A 507 -6.50 23.61 26.59
C GLU A 507 -4.98 23.58 26.68
N LYS A 508 -4.33 24.72 26.91
CA LYS A 508 -2.87 24.85 26.97
C LYS A 508 -2.21 23.86 27.94
N VAL A 509 -2.82 23.61 29.09
CA VAL A 509 -2.31 22.62 30.06
C VAL A 509 -2.35 21.22 29.49
N LEU A 510 -3.41 20.85 28.76
CA LEU A 510 -3.49 19.57 28.05
C LEU A 510 -2.38 19.45 26.97
N GLN A 511 -2.17 20.51 26.19
CA GLN A 511 -1.10 20.57 25.20
C GLN A 511 0.29 20.29 25.81
N GLU A 512 0.61 20.98 26.95
CA GLU A 512 1.89 20.78 27.65
C GLU A 512 2.08 19.33 28.09
N VAL A 513 1.04 18.73 28.67
CA VAL A 513 1.09 17.32 29.12
C VAL A 513 1.29 16.37 27.94
N LEU A 514 0.55 16.58 26.84
CA LEU A 514 0.68 15.73 25.65
C LEU A 514 2.08 15.83 25.02
N LEU A 515 2.68 17.02 24.99
CA LEU A 515 4.04 17.22 24.51
C LEU A 515 5.07 16.55 25.42
N ASP A 516 4.89 16.59 26.76
CA ASP A 516 5.78 15.88 27.69
C ASP A 516 5.67 14.35 27.56
N VAL A 517 4.47 13.82 27.34
CA VAL A 517 4.26 12.40 27.03
C VAL A 517 4.98 11.99 25.76
N LEU A 518 4.94 12.82 24.70
CA LEU A 518 5.64 12.58 23.45
C LEU A 518 7.17 12.57 23.58
N ASP A 519 7.71 13.34 24.50
CA ASP A 519 9.15 13.43 24.80
C ASP A 519 9.61 12.33 25.80
N THR A 520 8.68 11.57 26.37
CA THR A 520 9.00 10.48 27.30
C THR A 520 9.36 9.21 26.52
N PRO A 521 10.52 8.56 26.83
CA PRO A 521 10.89 7.28 26.19
C PRO A 521 9.87 6.16 26.49
N VAL A 522 9.62 5.32 25.50
CA VAL A 522 8.73 4.15 25.68
C VAL A 522 9.40 3.11 26.58
N SER A 523 8.74 2.79 27.69
CA SER A 523 9.23 1.82 28.70
C SER A 523 8.05 1.06 29.30
N PRO A 524 8.21 -0.24 29.62
CA PRO A 524 7.18 -1.01 30.34
C PRO A 524 7.05 -0.61 31.81
N GLU A 525 8.00 0.17 32.37
CA GLU A 525 8.03 0.62 33.78
C GLU A 525 7.82 -0.51 34.81
N LEU A 526 8.41 -1.66 34.55
CA LEU A 526 8.31 -2.85 35.41
C LEU A 526 9.59 -3.09 36.21
N LEU A 527 10.74 -2.56 35.76
CA LEU A 527 12.02 -2.63 36.44
C LEU A 527 12.29 -1.35 37.24
N PRO A 528 12.97 -1.45 38.41
CA PRO A 528 13.34 -0.28 39.18
C PRO A 528 14.16 0.73 38.35
N PRO A 529 13.92 2.03 38.49
CA PRO A 529 14.70 3.05 37.80
C PRO A 529 16.15 3.09 38.35
N GLU A 530 17.12 3.35 37.48
CA GLU A 530 18.50 3.61 37.85
C GLU A 530 18.72 5.13 37.90
N ASP A 531 19.17 5.66 39.04
CA ASP A 531 19.36 7.10 39.27
C ASP A 531 18.15 7.96 38.90
N GLY A 532 16.94 7.47 39.17
CA GLY A 532 15.69 8.17 38.86
C GLY A 532 15.32 8.22 37.38
N LYS A 533 16.09 7.54 36.49
CA LYS A 533 15.85 7.44 35.06
C LYS A 533 15.35 6.06 34.69
N ILE A 534 14.60 6.00 33.59
CA ILE A 534 14.13 4.74 33.00
C ILE A 534 15.31 3.83 32.71
N SER A 535 15.39 2.68 33.40
CA SER A 535 16.47 1.68 33.25
C SER A 535 16.33 0.82 32.00
N GLN A 536 15.12 0.68 31.47
CA GLN A 536 14.81 -0.19 30.36
C GLN A 536 13.98 0.53 29.28
N LYS A 537 14.59 0.77 28.12
CA LYS A 537 13.86 1.23 26.94
C LYS A 537 13.35 0.03 26.14
N THR A 538 12.08 0.01 25.81
CA THR A 538 11.47 -1.08 25.03
C THR A 538 12.19 -1.30 23.70
N GLU A 539 12.57 -0.24 23.02
CA GLU A 539 13.22 -0.33 21.70
C GLU A 539 14.64 -0.92 21.75
N ASP A 540 15.34 -0.86 22.88
CA ASP A 540 16.64 -1.53 23.04
C ASP A 540 16.50 -3.07 23.06
N LEU A 541 15.35 -3.58 23.51
CA LEU A 541 15.06 -5.00 23.65
C LEU A 541 14.37 -5.61 22.44
N VAL A 542 13.40 -4.91 21.89
CA VAL A 542 12.59 -5.44 20.79
C VAL A 542 12.92 -4.80 19.44
N GLY A 543 13.56 -3.64 19.43
CA GLY A 543 13.89 -2.86 18.24
C GLY A 543 12.98 -1.67 17.99
N PRO A 544 13.38 -0.77 17.07
CA PRO A 544 12.59 0.41 16.72
C PRO A 544 11.21 0.06 16.18
N TYR A 545 10.17 0.67 16.73
CA TYR A 545 8.79 0.40 16.33
C TYR A 545 8.51 0.77 14.87
N GLU A 546 9.19 1.77 14.32
CA GLU A 546 9.02 2.13 12.90
C GLU A 546 9.46 1.00 11.95
N LEU A 547 10.49 0.23 12.30
CA LEU A 547 10.88 -0.97 11.55
C LEU A 547 9.83 -2.07 11.71
N HIS A 548 9.32 -2.29 12.92
CA HIS A 548 8.31 -3.33 13.17
C HIS A 548 6.99 -3.03 12.48
N ASP A 549 6.53 -1.78 12.48
CA ASP A 549 5.33 -1.34 11.80
C ASP A 549 5.50 -1.47 10.28
N PHE A 550 6.67 -1.13 9.75
CA PHE A 550 6.98 -1.37 8.34
C PHE A 550 6.92 -2.86 8.00
N PHE A 551 7.57 -3.73 8.80
CA PHE A 551 7.55 -5.18 8.58
C PHE A 551 6.14 -5.76 8.68
N LEU A 552 5.38 -5.34 9.67
CA LEU A 552 3.99 -5.75 9.88
C LEU A 552 3.11 -5.40 8.68
N TYR A 553 3.23 -4.17 8.17
CA TYR A 553 2.51 -3.73 6.99
C TYR A 553 2.85 -4.58 5.77
N GLN A 554 4.14 -4.77 5.48
CA GLN A 554 4.57 -5.54 4.31
C GLN A 554 4.16 -7.02 4.41
N LEU A 555 4.22 -7.59 5.62
CA LEU A 555 3.81 -8.98 5.85
C LEU A 555 2.31 -9.18 5.67
N LEU A 556 1.49 -8.38 6.37
CA LEU A 556 0.04 -8.61 6.43
C LEU A 556 -0.73 -7.94 5.29
N ARG A 557 -0.36 -6.71 4.91
CA ARG A 557 -1.08 -5.99 3.84
C ARG A 557 -0.65 -6.45 2.46
N CYS A 558 0.65 -6.71 2.28
CA CYS A 558 1.22 -7.03 0.97
C CYS A 558 1.55 -8.53 0.79
N GLY A 559 1.56 -9.32 1.86
CA GLY A 559 1.84 -10.76 1.81
C GLY A 559 3.26 -11.10 1.41
N PHE A 560 4.23 -10.22 1.73
CA PHE A 560 5.61 -10.39 1.31
C PHE A 560 6.39 -11.32 2.24
N GLY A 561 7.32 -12.08 1.67
CA GLY A 561 8.31 -12.87 2.40
C GLY A 561 9.45 -12.00 2.96
N PRO A 562 10.21 -12.53 3.93
CA PRO A 562 11.27 -11.79 4.61
C PRO A 562 12.33 -11.19 3.70
N ALA A 563 12.76 -11.90 2.66
CA ALA A 563 13.78 -11.41 1.73
C ALA A 563 13.33 -10.15 1.00
N LYS A 564 12.06 -10.12 0.56
CA LYS A 564 11.47 -8.93 -0.07
C LYS A 564 11.27 -7.81 0.93
N ILE A 565 10.75 -8.10 2.13
CA ILE A 565 10.57 -7.11 3.22
C ILE A 565 11.90 -6.44 3.55
N TYR A 566 12.98 -7.23 3.70
CA TYR A 566 14.33 -6.73 3.96
C TYR A 566 14.80 -5.76 2.88
N ARG A 567 14.67 -6.15 1.60
CA ARG A 567 15.06 -5.30 0.47
C ARG A 567 14.31 -3.97 0.46
N LEU A 568 12.99 -3.99 0.71
CA LEU A 568 12.17 -2.79 0.76
C LEU A 568 12.52 -1.91 1.96
N ALA A 569 12.78 -2.51 3.12
CA ALA A 569 13.22 -1.80 4.32
C ALA A 569 14.58 -1.13 4.10
N CYS A 570 15.57 -1.82 3.51
CA CYS A 570 16.86 -1.23 3.16
C CYS A 570 16.71 -0.01 2.23
N ARG A 571 15.69 -0.02 1.35
CA ARG A 571 15.41 1.13 0.48
C ARG A 571 14.67 2.24 1.20
N ALA A 572 13.66 1.91 2.03
CA ALA A 572 12.86 2.89 2.76
C ALA A 572 13.67 3.62 3.83
N PHE A 573 14.56 2.91 4.51
CA PHE A 573 15.37 3.43 5.62
C PHE A 573 16.83 3.69 5.24
N GLU A 574 17.11 3.92 3.95
CA GLU A 574 18.45 4.28 3.47
C GLU A 574 18.95 5.54 4.18
N GLY A 575 20.14 5.47 4.79
CA GLY A 575 20.72 6.56 5.58
C GLY A 575 20.19 6.67 7.03
N VAL A 576 19.17 5.90 7.43
CA VAL A 576 18.61 5.87 8.79
C VAL A 576 19.12 4.67 9.56
N TYR A 577 19.03 3.47 8.99
CA TYR A 577 19.49 2.22 9.61
C TYR A 577 20.45 1.47 8.72
N SER A 578 21.44 0.80 9.35
CA SER A 578 22.33 -0.11 8.63
C SER A 578 21.57 -1.37 8.18
N LYS A 579 22.08 -2.02 7.14
CA LYS A 579 21.50 -3.27 6.62
C LYS A 579 21.49 -4.38 7.66
N GLU A 580 22.52 -4.43 8.49
CA GLU A 580 22.69 -5.38 9.61
C GLU A 580 21.62 -5.13 10.68
N THR A 581 21.37 -3.86 11.03
CA THR A 581 20.32 -3.47 11.99
C THR A 581 18.95 -3.89 11.48
N ILE A 582 18.62 -3.63 10.21
CA ILE A 582 17.36 -4.04 9.58
C ILE A 582 17.24 -5.57 9.60
N GLY A 583 18.29 -6.29 9.24
CA GLY A 583 18.32 -7.76 9.26
C GLY A 583 18.09 -8.35 10.64
N LYS A 584 18.79 -7.82 11.66
CA LYS A 584 18.63 -8.21 13.07
C LYS A 584 17.19 -8.08 13.54
N TRP A 585 16.58 -6.92 13.29
CA TRP A 585 15.22 -6.64 13.79
C TRP A 585 14.13 -7.36 12.99
N LEU A 586 14.34 -7.62 11.69
CA LEU A 586 13.43 -8.45 10.91
C LEU A 586 13.45 -9.92 11.40
N LYS A 587 14.61 -10.48 11.73
CA LYS A 587 14.75 -11.80 12.36
C LYS A 587 14.01 -11.85 13.70
N THR A 588 14.17 -10.82 14.52
CA THR A 588 13.48 -10.68 15.81
C THR A 588 11.98 -10.57 15.64
N PHE A 589 11.51 -9.73 14.71
CA PHE A 589 10.10 -9.57 14.37
C PHE A 589 9.47 -10.91 13.97
N CYS A 590 10.04 -11.61 12.99
CA CYS A 590 9.49 -12.89 12.53
C CYS A 590 9.46 -13.93 13.66
N ARG A 591 10.53 -14.03 14.47
CA ARG A 591 10.57 -14.95 15.60
C ARG A 591 9.43 -14.69 16.59
N ARG A 592 9.26 -13.42 17.00
CA ARG A 592 8.25 -13.02 17.98
C ARG A 592 6.84 -13.14 17.39
N PHE A 593 6.64 -12.68 16.15
CA PHE A 593 5.35 -12.72 15.48
C PHE A 593 4.73 -14.14 15.45
N PHE A 594 5.54 -15.15 15.14
CA PHE A 594 5.07 -16.55 15.17
C PHE A 594 4.93 -17.09 16.59
N ALA A 595 5.96 -16.94 17.42
CA ALA A 595 6.00 -17.54 18.75
C ALA A 595 4.93 -16.97 19.72
N GLN A 596 4.46 -15.75 19.49
CA GLN A 596 3.53 -15.07 20.38
C GLN A 596 2.07 -15.08 19.89
N GLN A 597 1.75 -15.92 18.88
CA GLN A 597 0.38 -16.00 18.35
C GLN A 597 -0.66 -16.39 19.42
N PHE A 598 -0.31 -17.24 20.36
CA PHE A 598 -1.23 -17.66 21.42
C PHE A 598 -1.80 -16.48 22.24
N LYS A 599 -1.02 -15.40 22.39
CA LYS A 599 -1.49 -14.16 23.05
C LYS A 599 -2.55 -13.46 22.20
N ARG A 600 -2.39 -13.45 20.87
CA ARG A 600 -3.35 -12.84 19.94
C ARG A 600 -4.66 -13.63 19.82
N SER A 601 -4.64 -14.92 20.08
CA SER A 601 -5.83 -15.78 20.01
C SER A 601 -6.94 -15.36 20.97
N CYS A 602 -6.62 -14.68 22.07
CA CYS A 602 -7.58 -14.23 23.09
C CYS A 602 -7.68 -12.69 23.19
N LEU A 603 -7.34 -11.95 22.12
CA LEU A 603 -7.46 -10.50 22.14
C LEU A 603 -8.89 -10.02 22.39
N PRO A 604 -9.06 -8.95 23.19
CA PRO A 604 -10.36 -8.31 23.36
C PRO A 604 -10.86 -7.73 22.03
N ASP A 605 -12.17 -7.44 21.99
CA ASP A 605 -12.76 -6.71 20.88
C ASP A 605 -12.20 -5.27 20.82
N GLY A 606 -12.12 -4.73 19.63
CA GLY A 606 -11.72 -3.35 19.37
C GLY A 606 -11.89 -2.97 17.91
N PRO A 607 -11.88 -1.68 17.59
CA PRO A 607 -12.18 -1.21 16.26
C PRO A 607 -11.01 -1.47 15.29
N LYS A 608 -11.32 -1.89 14.07
CA LYS A 608 -10.37 -1.89 12.97
C LYS A 608 -10.29 -0.47 12.39
N VAL A 609 -9.12 0.13 12.49
CA VAL A 609 -8.89 1.52 12.05
C VAL A 609 -8.32 1.59 10.63
N GLY A 610 -7.29 0.81 10.35
CA GLY A 610 -6.57 0.81 9.09
C GLY A 610 -6.79 -0.44 8.24
N SER A 611 -5.97 -0.59 7.19
CA SER A 611 -6.03 -1.73 6.26
C SER A 611 -5.47 -3.04 6.83
N VAL A 612 -4.85 -3.00 8.01
CA VAL A 612 -4.23 -4.14 8.71
C VAL A 612 -4.76 -4.22 10.14
N ALA A 613 -5.03 -5.42 10.61
CA ALA A 613 -5.31 -5.71 12.01
C ALA A 613 -4.73 -7.09 12.39
N VAL A 614 -4.44 -7.30 13.67
CA VAL A 614 -3.94 -8.58 14.19
C VAL A 614 -5.03 -9.37 14.92
N SER A 615 -6.27 -8.94 14.82
CA SER A 615 -7.42 -9.60 15.45
C SER A 615 -7.67 -10.98 14.84
N PRO A 616 -7.85 -12.04 15.67
CA PRO A 616 -8.16 -13.39 15.20
C PRO A 616 -9.58 -13.50 14.60
N ARG A 617 -10.43 -12.52 14.83
CA ARG A 617 -11.79 -12.41 14.26
C ARG A 617 -11.80 -11.72 12.90
N GLY A 618 -10.69 -11.08 12.51
CA GLY A 618 -10.57 -10.28 11.30
C GLY A 618 -9.41 -10.73 10.39
N ASP A 619 -8.40 -9.89 10.26
CA ASP A 619 -7.36 -10.00 9.23
C ASP A 619 -6.34 -11.13 9.47
N LEU A 620 -6.10 -11.54 10.72
CA LEU A 620 -5.06 -12.51 11.05
C LEU A 620 -5.64 -13.73 11.77
N ARG A 621 -5.99 -14.74 10.99
CA ARG A 621 -6.41 -16.06 11.50
C ARG A 621 -5.27 -17.05 11.37
N MET A 622 -4.34 -17.01 12.31
CA MET A 622 -3.14 -17.84 12.32
C MET A 622 -3.22 -18.86 13.47
N PRO A 623 -2.86 -20.14 13.26
CA PRO A 623 -2.73 -21.10 14.35
C PRO A 623 -1.66 -20.68 15.35
N SER A 624 -1.88 -20.94 16.64
CA SER A 624 -0.94 -20.58 17.70
C SER A 624 0.37 -21.38 17.68
N ASP A 625 0.35 -22.52 17.03
CA ASP A 625 1.45 -23.49 16.88
C ASP A 625 2.04 -23.52 15.46
N ALA A 626 1.78 -22.48 14.66
CA ALA A 626 2.31 -22.38 13.30
C ALA A 626 3.84 -22.37 13.27
N SER A 627 4.43 -23.26 12.47
CA SER A 627 5.87 -23.27 12.25
C SER A 627 6.33 -22.09 11.38
N ARG A 628 7.40 -21.43 11.79
CA ARG A 628 8.03 -20.33 11.02
C ARG A 628 9.08 -20.81 10.02
N MET A 629 9.35 -22.10 9.91
CA MET A 629 10.52 -22.62 9.18
C MET A 629 10.56 -22.22 7.69
N ALA A 630 9.40 -22.03 7.06
CA ALA A 630 9.35 -21.56 5.67
C ALA A 630 9.92 -20.15 5.51
N TRP A 631 9.63 -19.26 6.45
CA TRP A 631 10.16 -17.88 6.49
C TRP A 631 11.60 -17.85 6.99
N GLN A 632 11.96 -18.75 7.92
CA GLN A 632 13.32 -18.84 8.47
C GLN A 632 14.36 -19.11 7.39
N LYS A 633 14.05 -19.93 6.38
CA LYS A 633 14.94 -20.20 5.24
C LYS A 633 15.35 -18.93 4.48
N GLU A 634 14.44 -17.98 4.33
CA GLU A 634 14.77 -16.69 3.72
C GLU A 634 15.57 -15.80 4.68
N LEU A 635 15.22 -15.80 5.98
CA LEU A 635 15.92 -15.02 7.01
C LEU A 635 17.38 -15.44 7.17
N ASP A 636 17.68 -16.74 7.03
CA ASP A 636 19.05 -17.28 7.16
C ASP A 636 19.95 -16.86 6.00
N GLN A 637 19.38 -16.43 4.88
CA GLN A 637 20.10 -15.92 3.71
C GLN A 637 20.33 -14.40 3.76
N LEU A 638 19.74 -13.70 4.73
CA LEU A 638 19.95 -12.28 4.90
C LEU A 638 21.32 -11.99 5.51
N PRO A 639 21.96 -10.87 5.14
CA PRO A 639 23.15 -10.39 5.84
C PRO A 639 22.89 -10.30 7.34
N GLY A 640 23.85 -10.78 8.11
CA GLY A 640 23.76 -10.85 9.59
C GLY A 640 23.96 -9.52 10.25
#